data_d358ef40bb14212365d7627a61b016ee
#
_entry.id   d358ef40bb14212365d7627a61b016ee
#
_cell.length_a   1.000
_cell.length_b   1.000
_cell.length_c   1.000
_cell.angle_alpha   90.00
_cell.angle_beta   90.00
_cell.angle_gamma   90.00
#
_symmetry.space_group_name_H-M   'P 1'
#
loop_
_entity.id
_entity.type
_entity.pdbx_description
1 polymer ?
#
loop_
_entity_poly.entity_id
_entity_poly.type
_entity_poly.pdbx_seq_one_letter_code
_entity_poly.pdbx_strand_id
1 'polypeptide(L)'
;MTKRHKRFTLPATLLSALALTSGGVLADVEKFSLQGNALHIDTDTNDFTVTAIGNNSFQVTFLTDDSGKPYVNLPSMALPDYAASNELDINVSETPNSITLTYKGISASIDKQSHLMSYALNGEVVAKERGGLSISDEGVRLSFTLDKNEKLYGGGQRVLGMDRRGNAMPLYNKAHYGYTTSSNQMYFGLSAVMSSKHYSVLFDNTASGELDMGSSTPDELLFSAKGGRASYIMVLGESLSDTVKSTVAITGKQPLPPRWLLGNFASRFGYKSQDEVMNVVDAFNKQDIPVDAVVLDLYWFGKDIKGHMGNLSWDTATFPEPEKMISELRAQDVKTVLITEPFILTTSKQWESAVANNALAQNDNGTPYTFDFYFGNTGLVDVFSEAGQDWFWQYYEKLAAQGVAGWWGDLGEPEVHPDDIQHAWSEAGLGNQTVSGTEVHNGYGHQWAKTVYNNLTELQSDTRPFVLMRSGFLGSQRYGMVPWTGDVSRSWGGLKPQVELALQMSVFGLAYTHSDLGGFAGGDTFDAELYTRWLQFGTFSPVFRPHAQDNIAPEPVFHDDPVKSIAREFIQLRYDMLPYNYSLAFENALFGTPLMRPLAMVFNENKWFESAKSYMWGDALLVSPVTQPNQQTWAVELPPGIWFDFFSSAKYQGGKTVDYPLTQDNFPVWVKAGSFMPMSEGLSRTEHFDARELELHYWHDHSVTSSSYTYYEDDGKNPNSVEKGLYTTLQLNASVDESADLTLTLDSQGSYIGMPQQRNITYVVHGLTERPQKVLVDGAPAPATWSEKGKTLSLAFTCDYQQSVEIVIM
;
A
#
# COMPACT_ATOMS: atom_id res chain seq x y z
N MET A 1 56.33 45.96 -28.28
CA MET A 1 56.21 46.45 -29.67
C MET A 1 54.72 46.56 -30.00
N THR A 2 54.35 47.79 -30.07
CA THR A 2 53.17 48.51 -30.57
C THR A 2 52.55 47.98 -31.86
N LYS A 3 51.20 47.97 -31.92
CA LYS A 3 50.32 48.47 -33.04
C LYS A 3 48.86 48.14 -32.69
N ARG A 4 48.09 49.08 -32.33
CA ARG A 4 47.28 50.14 -32.98
C ARG A 4 45.90 49.63 -33.44
N HIS A 5 44.88 50.19 -32.79
CA HIS A 5 43.46 50.27 -33.08
C HIS A 5 43.12 50.66 -34.52
N LYS A 6 42.05 50.09 -35.08
CA LYS A 6 41.14 50.80 -35.97
C LYS A 6 39.70 50.53 -35.60
N ARG A 7 39.01 51.58 -35.14
CA ARG A 7 37.56 51.67 -35.06
C ARG A 7 37.02 51.84 -36.46
N PHE A 8 35.98 51.04 -36.82
CA PHE A 8 35.08 51.40 -37.91
C PHE A 8 33.69 51.59 -37.32
N THR A 9 33.19 52.82 -37.45
CA THR A 9 31.81 53.24 -37.26
C THR A 9 31.05 52.95 -38.56
N LEU A 10 29.90 52.22 -38.48
CA LEU A 10 28.92 52.19 -39.54
C LEU A 10 27.53 52.53 -38.96
N PRO A 11 26.63 53.10 -39.72
CA PRO A 11 25.48 53.87 -39.23
C PRO A 11 24.30 53.00 -38.87
N ALA A 12 23.50 53.46 -37.90
CA ALA A 12 22.24 52.92 -37.51
C ALA A 12 21.22 53.02 -38.65
N THR A 13 20.78 51.84 -39.16
CA THR A 13 19.59 51.76 -39.96
C THR A 13 18.45 51.26 -39.06
N LEU A 14 17.45 52.07 -38.83
CA LEU A 14 16.17 51.69 -38.22
C LEU A 14 15.53 50.60 -39.08
N LEU A 15 15.47 49.38 -38.60
CA LEU A 15 14.51 48.38 -39.03
C LEU A 15 13.34 48.43 -38.07
N SER A 16 12.22 48.99 -38.53
CA SER A 16 10.88 48.80 -37.93
C SER A 16 10.54 47.32 -38.03
N ALA A 17 10.64 46.61 -36.90
CA ALA A 17 10.05 45.28 -36.75
C ALA A 17 8.53 45.44 -36.74
N LEU A 18 7.87 45.07 -37.81
CA LEU A 18 6.46 44.70 -37.79
C LEU A 18 6.35 43.46 -36.90
N ALA A 19 5.80 43.62 -35.71
CA ALA A 19 5.29 42.52 -34.95
C ALA A 19 4.07 41.98 -35.71
N LEU A 20 4.26 40.91 -36.46
CA LEU A 20 3.20 40.02 -36.84
C LEU A 20 2.71 39.32 -35.55
N THR A 21 1.67 39.87 -34.92
CA THR A 21 0.83 39.12 -34.04
C THR A 21 0.16 38.09 -34.93
N SER A 22 0.69 36.86 -34.95
CA SER A 22 -0.09 35.70 -35.31
C SER A 22 -1.14 35.53 -34.20
N GLY A 23 -2.28 36.17 -34.37
CA GLY A 23 -3.50 35.80 -33.66
C GLY A 23 -3.77 34.34 -34.09
N GLY A 24 -3.28 33.39 -33.32
CA GLY A 24 -3.82 32.05 -33.39
C GLY A 24 -5.31 32.20 -33.13
N VAL A 25 -6.12 31.74 -34.07
CA VAL A 25 -7.54 31.51 -33.85
C VAL A 25 -7.55 30.51 -32.69
N LEU A 26 -7.90 30.96 -31.49
CA LEU A 26 -8.11 30.10 -30.35
C LEU A 26 -9.29 29.21 -30.69
N ALA A 27 -9.09 27.94 -30.68
CA ALA A 27 -10.12 26.91 -30.89
C ALA A 27 -11.27 27.14 -29.91
N ASP A 28 -12.48 26.97 -30.36
CA ASP A 28 -13.67 27.13 -29.49
C ASP A 28 -14.33 25.75 -29.34
N VAL A 29 -14.99 25.47 -28.21
CA VAL A 29 -15.79 24.26 -28.06
C VAL A 29 -16.93 24.30 -29.08
N GLU A 30 -16.89 23.40 -30.07
CA GLU A 30 -17.88 23.38 -31.15
C GLU A 30 -19.22 22.83 -30.67
N LYS A 31 -19.20 21.74 -29.92
CA LYS A 31 -20.38 21.03 -29.39
C LYS A 31 -20.08 20.33 -28.07
N PHE A 32 -21.13 20.11 -27.31
CA PHE A 32 -21.11 19.16 -26.20
C PHE A 32 -22.44 18.40 -26.11
N SER A 33 -22.38 17.19 -25.56
CA SER A 33 -23.54 16.36 -25.27
C SER A 33 -23.36 15.53 -24.02
N LEU A 34 -24.44 15.33 -23.27
CA LEU A 34 -24.43 14.46 -22.09
C LEU A 34 -25.00 13.10 -22.46
N GLN A 35 -24.23 12.02 -22.18
CA GLN A 35 -24.64 10.62 -22.36
C GLN A 35 -24.38 9.84 -21.07
N GLY A 36 -25.44 9.47 -20.37
CA GLY A 36 -25.27 8.89 -19.01
C GLY A 36 -24.52 9.85 -18.09
N ASN A 37 -23.42 9.39 -17.51
CA ASN A 37 -22.55 10.19 -16.63
C ASN A 37 -21.42 10.94 -17.36
N ALA A 38 -21.33 10.80 -18.68
CA ALA A 38 -20.24 11.34 -19.49
C ALA A 38 -20.69 12.58 -20.28
N LEU A 39 -19.98 13.68 -20.09
CA LEU A 39 -20.06 14.88 -20.91
C LEU A 39 -19.04 14.73 -22.06
N HIS A 40 -19.53 14.55 -23.28
CA HIS A 40 -18.73 14.53 -24.50
C HIS A 40 -18.54 15.97 -24.97
N ILE A 41 -17.30 16.30 -25.32
CA ILE A 41 -16.89 17.64 -25.72
C ILE A 41 -16.13 17.51 -27.04
N ASP A 42 -16.68 18.13 -28.09
CA ASP A 42 -16.09 18.20 -29.41
C ASP A 42 -15.42 19.57 -29.57
N THR A 43 -14.14 19.57 -29.93
CA THR A 43 -13.37 20.78 -30.24
C THR A 43 -12.82 20.68 -31.66
N ASP A 44 -12.38 21.80 -32.22
CA ASP A 44 -11.76 21.83 -33.54
C ASP A 44 -10.40 21.10 -33.63
N THR A 45 -9.81 20.74 -32.48
CA THR A 45 -8.50 20.08 -32.40
C THR A 45 -8.57 18.68 -31.85
N ASN A 46 -9.46 18.42 -30.88
CA ASN A 46 -9.51 17.16 -30.15
C ASN A 46 -10.87 16.95 -29.50
N ASP A 47 -11.30 15.71 -29.38
CA ASP A 47 -12.48 15.31 -28.66
C ASP A 47 -12.10 14.64 -27.33
N PHE A 48 -12.87 14.91 -26.29
CA PHE A 48 -12.66 14.25 -25.01
C PHE A 48 -13.94 14.08 -24.22
N THR A 49 -13.90 13.20 -23.23
CA THR A 49 -15.01 12.99 -22.31
C THR A 49 -14.62 13.39 -20.90
N VAL A 50 -15.57 14.00 -20.18
CA VAL A 50 -15.50 14.22 -18.73
C VAL A 50 -16.59 13.38 -18.09
N THR A 51 -16.22 12.32 -17.42
CA THR A 51 -17.16 11.35 -16.82
C THR A 51 -17.16 11.48 -15.31
N ALA A 52 -18.34 11.71 -14.71
CA ALA A 52 -18.50 11.55 -13.26
C ALA A 52 -18.54 10.04 -12.95
N ILE A 53 -17.56 9.53 -12.18
CA ILE A 53 -17.42 8.09 -11.89
C ILE A 53 -17.82 7.71 -10.46
N GLY A 54 -18.40 8.64 -9.68
CA GLY A 54 -18.79 8.44 -8.28
C GLY A 54 -17.65 8.72 -7.31
N ASN A 55 -17.88 8.50 -6.02
CA ASN A 55 -16.88 8.69 -4.95
C ASN A 55 -16.10 10.02 -5.07
N ASN A 56 -16.82 11.11 -5.32
CA ASN A 56 -16.27 12.47 -5.47
C ASN A 56 -15.20 12.58 -6.58
N SER A 57 -15.39 11.93 -7.72
CA SER A 57 -14.37 11.88 -8.76
C SER A 57 -14.90 12.09 -10.18
N PHE A 58 -14.01 12.61 -11.02
CA PHE A 58 -14.17 12.77 -12.46
C PHE A 58 -13.02 12.09 -13.20
N GLN A 59 -13.34 11.38 -14.29
CA GLN A 59 -12.37 10.89 -15.25
C GLN A 59 -12.40 11.77 -16.49
N VAL A 60 -11.24 12.19 -16.97
CA VAL A 60 -11.06 12.83 -18.27
C VAL A 60 -10.33 11.86 -19.18
N THR A 61 -10.91 11.57 -20.35
CA THR A 61 -10.33 10.70 -21.35
C THR A 61 -10.34 11.40 -22.69
N PHE A 62 -9.19 11.42 -23.33
CA PHE A 62 -9.02 11.94 -24.66
C PHE A 62 -9.56 10.94 -25.68
N LEU A 63 -10.41 11.39 -26.57
CA LEU A 63 -10.88 10.60 -27.69
C LEU A 63 -10.03 10.97 -28.90
N THR A 64 -9.30 10.00 -29.42
CA THR A 64 -8.48 10.30 -30.58
C THR A 64 -9.24 10.33 -31.87
N ASP A 65 -8.73 11.18 -32.70
CA ASP A 65 -8.97 11.16 -34.12
C ASP A 65 -8.39 9.89 -34.81
N ASP A 66 -8.55 9.85 -36.13
CA ASP A 66 -8.07 8.80 -37.04
C ASP A 66 -6.55 8.61 -37.09
N SER A 67 -5.77 9.01 -36.08
CA SER A 67 -4.30 8.87 -36.09
C SER A 67 -3.81 7.44 -36.12
N GLY A 68 -4.72 6.48 -35.90
CA GLY A 68 -4.46 5.05 -36.02
C GLY A 68 -3.49 4.47 -34.97
N LYS A 69 -3.16 5.24 -33.94
CA LYS A 69 -2.29 4.76 -32.86
C LYS A 69 -3.09 3.94 -31.84
N PRO A 70 -2.80 2.65 -31.62
CA PRO A 70 -3.62 1.74 -30.81
C PRO A 70 -3.65 2.10 -29.31
N TYR A 71 -2.63 2.77 -28.80
CA TYR A 71 -2.43 3.01 -27.36
C TYR A 71 -3.45 3.95 -26.71
N VAL A 72 -4.17 4.75 -27.47
CA VAL A 72 -5.17 5.68 -26.91
C VAL A 72 -6.39 4.95 -26.37
N ASN A 73 -6.69 3.78 -26.93
CA ASN A 73 -7.81 2.93 -26.52
C ASN A 73 -7.41 1.81 -25.56
N LEU A 74 -6.20 1.85 -24.99
CA LEU A 74 -5.80 0.85 -24.00
C LEU A 74 -6.75 0.87 -22.80
N PRO A 75 -7.06 -0.31 -22.21
CA PRO A 75 -7.94 -0.38 -21.04
C PRO A 75 -7.33 0.33 -19.83
N SER A 76 -8.19 0.82 -18.93
CA SER A 76 -7.75 1.37 -17.65
C SER A 76 -7.19 0.27 -16.77
N MET A 77 -5.99 0.49 -16.20
CA MET A 77 -5.48 -0.35 -15.11
C MET A 77 -5.75 0.26 -13.74
N ALA A 78 -5.95 1.57 -13.66
CA ALA A 78 -6.24 2.23 -12.40
C ALA A 78 -7.66 1.93 -11.89
N LEU A 79 -8.64 1.86 -12.80
CA LEU A 79 -10.04 1.66 -12.45
C LEU A 79 -10.49 0.20 -12.69
N PRO A 80 -11.34 -0.35 -11.82
CA PRO A 80 -12.04 -1.61 -12.10
C PRO A 80 -13.14 -1.37 -13.15
N ASP A 81 -13.53 -2.41 -13.90
CA ASP A 81 -14.51 -2.34 -15.00
C ASP A 81 -15.87 -1.78 -14.57
N TYR A 82 -16.25 -1.90 -13.32
CA TYR A 82 -17.53 -1.43 -12.78
C TYR A 82 -17.51 0.04 -12.31
N ALA A 83 -16.36 0.72 -12.31
CA ALA A 83 -16.24 2.07 -11.73
C ALA A 83 -17.19 3.11 -12.37
N ALA A 84 -17.55 2.95 -13.64
CA ALA A 84 -18.41 3.85 -14.38
C ALA A 84 -19.90 3.40 -14.50
N SER A 85 -20.31 2.32 -13.84
CA SER A 85 -21.57 1.61 -14.12
C SER A 85 -22.82 2.18 -13.41
N ASN A 86 -22.67 3.05 -12.41
CA ASN A 86 -23.81 3.60 -11.66
C ASN A 86 -24.33 4.90 -12.30
N GLU A 87 -25.64 4.98 -12.51
CA GLU A 87 -26.29 6.22 -12.91
C GLU A 87 -26.24 7.23 -11.74
N LEU A 88 -25.65 8.40 -11.98
CA LEU A 88 -25.43 9.44 -10.98
C LEU A 88 -26.38 10.62 -11.23
N ASP A 89 -26.79 11.30 -10.16
CA ASP A 89 -27.54 12.56 -10.24
C ASP A 89 -26.57 13.70 -10.56
N ILE A 90 -26.38 13.95 -11.86
CA ILE A 90 -25.45 14.95 -12.39
C ILE A 90 -26.23 16.12 -13.02
N ASN A 91 -25.64 17.30 -12.95
CA ASN A 91 -26.16 18.49 -13.59
C ASN A 91 -25.11 19.13 -14.50
N VAL A 92 -25.52 19.52 -15.70
CA VAL A 92 -24.68 20.28 -16.64
C VAL A 92 -25.19 21.68 -16.75
N SER A 93 -24.34 22.66 -16.58
CA SER A 93 -24.64 24.08 -16.77
C SER A 93 -23.68 24.72 -17.77
N GLU A 94 -24.15 25.67 -18.51
CA GLU A 94 -23.41 26.39 -19.54
C GLU A 94 -23.42 27.88 -19.28
N THR A 95 -22.27 28.52 -19.45
CA THR A 95 -22.11 29.98 -19.48
C THR A 95 -21.49 30.39 -20.83
N PRO A 96 -21.36 31.69 -21.13
CA PRO A 96 -20.66 32.14 -22.32
C PRO A 96 -19.20 31.62 -22.38
N ASN A 97 -18.54 31.39 -21.20
CA ASN A 97 -17.12 31.08 -21.13
C ASN A 97 -16.82 29.63 -20.66
N SER A 98 -17.81 28.89 -20.16
CA SER A 98 -17.55 27.57 -19.58
C SER A 98 -18.71 26.62 -19.67
N ILE A 99 -18.43 25.30 -19.64
CA ILE A 99 -19.37 24.22 -19.44
C ILE A 99 -18.96 23.54 -18.13
N THR A 100 -19.91 23.29 -17.24
CA THR A 100 -19.68 22.74 -15.91
C THR A 100 -20.54 21.51 -15.67
N LEU A 101 -19.90 20.39 -15.35
CA LEU A 101 -20.49 19.16 -14.85
C LEU A 101 -20.44 19.17 -13.33
N THR A 102 -21.56 19.01 -12.64
CA THR A 102 -21.68 19.05 -11.18
C THR A 102 -22.29 17.76 -10.64
N TYR A 103 -21.72 17.25 -9.55
CA TYR A 103 -22.18 16.05 -8.84
C TYR A 103 -21.86 16.16 -7.34
N LYS A 104 -22.88 16.06 -6.47
CA LYS A 104 -22.71 16.03 -4.99
C LYS A 104 -21.74 17.10 -4.41
N GLY A 105 -21.86 18.35 -4.86
CA GLY A 105 -21.00 19.44 -4.35
C GLY A 105 -19.62 19.54 -4.99
N ILE A 106 -19.23 18.58 -5.84
CA ILE A 106 -18.03 18.69 -6.67
C ILE A 106 -18.39 19.14 -8.08
N SER A 107 -17.48 19.84 -8.74
CA SER A 107 -17.66 20.23 -10.13
C SER A 107 -16.39 20.16 -10.95
N ALA A 108 -16.54 19.81 -12.23
CA ALA A 108 -15.52 19.88 -13.27
C ALA A 108 -16.00 20.88 -14.32
N SER A 109 -15.25 21.95 -14.52
CA SER A 109 -15.56 23.02 -15.47
C SER A 109 -14.50 23.11 -16.55
N ILE A 110 -14.92 23.14 -17.82
CA ILE A 110 -14.05 23.43 -18.94
C ILE A 110 -14.23 24.89 -19.38
N ASP A 111 -13.13 25.59 -19.58
CA ASP A 111 -13.11 26.91 -20.23
C ASP A 111 -13.22 26.70 -21.75
N LYS A 112 -14.19 27.36 -22.39
CA LYS A 112 -14.50 27.15 -23.81
C LYS A 112 -13.41 27.63 -24.78
N GLN A 113 -12.60 28.56 -24.36
CA GLN A 113 -11.56 29.17 -25.19
C GLN A 113 -10.20 28.43 -25.03
N SER A 114 -9.82 28.09 -23.80
CA SER A 114 -8.52 27.45 -23.52
C SER A 114 -8.60 25.94 -23.47
N HIS A 115 -9.80 25.37 -23.37
CA HIS A 115 -10.11 23.94 -23.14
C HIS A 115 -9.52 23.38 -21.83
N LEU A 116 -9.10 24.25 -20.91
CA LEU A 116 -8.52 23.81 -19.65
C LEU A 116 -9.59 23.50 -18.60
N MET A 117 -9.35 22.43 -17.86
CA MET A 117 -10.23 21.99 -16.78
C MET A 117 -9.91 22.69 -15.48
N SER A 118 -10.95 22.99 -14.70
CA SER A 118 -10.85 23.37 -13.29
C SER A 118 -11.82 22.55 -12.44
N TYR A 119 -11.39 22.23 -11.23
CA TYR A 119 -12.13 21.37 -10.30
C TYR A 119 -12.42 22.13 -9.02
N ALA A 120 -13.68 22.02 -8.56
CA ALA A 120 -14.10 22.72 -7.35
C ALA A 120 -14.83 21.77 -6.39
N LEU A 121 -14.62 22.00 -5.10
CA LEU A 121 -15.34 21.38 -4.00
C LEU A 121 -16.17 22.45 -3.29
N ASN A 122 -17.47 22.22 -3.16
CA ASN A 122 -18.41 23.18 -2.53
C ASN A 122 -18.32 24.62 -3.10
N GLY A 123 -17.97 24.71 -4.40
CA GLY A 123 -17.83 25.99 -5.11
C GLY A 123 -16.46 26.65 -5.00
N GLU A 124 -15.53 26.11 -4.20
CA GLU A 124 -14.15 26.56 -4.11
C GLU A 124 -13.25 25.75 -5.08
N VAL A 125 -12.50 26.44 -5.93
CA VAL A 125 -11.60 25.80 -6.90
C VAL A 125 -10.35 25.28 -6.19
N VAL A 126 -10.13 23.97 -6.23
CA VAL A 126 -9.02 23.30 -5.56
C VAL A 126 -7.90 22.88 -6.52
N ALA A 127 -8.22 22.61 -7.79
CA ALA A 127 -7.23 22.23 -8.80
C ALA A 127 -7.56 22.86 -10.17
N LYS A 128 -6.52 23.20 -10.95
CA LYS A 128 -6.66 23.71 -12.32
C LYS A 128 -5.57 23.14 -13.21
N GLU A 129 -5.96 22.74 -14.42
CA GLU A 129 -4.97 22.46 -15.46
C GLU A 129 -4.20 23.76 -15.79
N ARG A 130 -2.93 23.60 -16.11
CA ARG A 130 -2.04 24.64 -16.62
C ARG A 130 -1.79 24.45 -18.13
N GLY A 131 -1.46 23.22 -18.54
CA GLY A 131 -1.49 22.73 -19.91
C GLY A 131 -2.39 21.53 -19.98
N GLY A 132 -3.42 21.57 -20.79
CA GLY A 132 -4.41 20.49 -20.92
C GLY A 132 -3.78 19.16 -21.32
N LEU A 133 -4.57 18.09 -21.23
CA LEU A 133 -4.17 16.79 -21.72
C LEU A 133 -3.87 16.87 -23.22
N SER A 134 -2.70 16.45 -23.64
CA SER A 134 -2.25 16.53 -25.03
C SER A 134 -1.52 15.26 -25.46
N ILE A 135 -1.68 14.94 -26.74
CA ILE A 135 -0.98 13.83 -27.41
C ILE A 135 -0.16 14.41 -28.56
N SER A 136 1.08 13.98 -28.68
CA SER A 136 1.98 14.33 -29.77
C SER A 136 2.90 13.16 -30.11
N ASP A 137 3.78 13.34 -31.11
CA ASP A 137 4.82 12.36 -31.42
C ASP A 137 5.82 12.16 -30.24
N GLU A 138 5.86 13.11 -29.30
CA GLU A 138 6.68 13.01 -28.09
C GLU A 138 5.97 12.23 -26.96
N GLY A 139 4.68 11.85 -27.15
CA GLY A 139 3.88 11.11 -26.20
C GLY A 139 2.72 11.91 -25.58
N VAL A 140 2.33 11.54 -24.37
CA VAL A 140 1.21 12.13 -23.61
C VAL A 140 1.75 13.12 -22.58
N ARG A 141 1.13 14.30 -22.46
CA ARG A 141 1.48 15.32 -21.47
C ARG A 141 0.23 15.90 -20.83
N LEU A 142 0.35 16.25 -19.54
CA LEU A 142 -0.68 16.92 -18.76
C LEU A 142 -0.03 17.72 -17.65
N SER A 143 -0.48 18.97 -17.40
CA SER A 143 0.02 19.71 -16.24
C SER A 143 -1.06 20.44 -15.49
N PHE A 144 -0.81 20.64 -14.17
CA PHE A 144 -1.64 21.39 -13.24
C PHE A 144 -0.86 22.53 -12.61
N THR A 145 -1.57 23.57 -12.21
CA THR A 145 -1.02 24.67 -11.44
C THR A 145 -0.91 24.29 -9.96
N LEU A 146 0.25 24.52 -9.36
CA LEU A 146 0.49 24.33 -7.93
C LEU A 146 0.48 25.66 -7.18
N ASP A 147 -0.22 25.74 -6.06
CA ASP A 147 -0.20 26.89 -5.15
C ASP A 147 1.14 26.95 -4.38
N LYS A 148 1.55 28.16 -3.95
CA LYS A 148 2.87 28.40 -3.35
C LYS A 148 3.21 27.51 -2.15
N ASN A 149 2.23 27.21 -1.28
CA ASN A 149 2.42 26.45 -0.03
C ASN A 149 1.81 25.06 -0.09
N GLU A 150 1.44 24.61 -1.27
CA GLU A 150 0.85 23.29 -1.49
C GLU A 150 1.90 22.20 -1.31
N LYS A 151 1.59 21.18 -0.54
CA LYS A 151 2.41 19.99 -0.29
C LYS A 151 1.85 18.79 -1.00
N LEU A 152 2.73 17.88 -1.43
CA LEU A 152 2.36 16.79 -2.31
C LEU A 152 2.89 15.44 -1.80
N TYR A 153 2.01 14.43 -1.72
CA TYR A 153 2.38 13.01 -1.69
C TYR A 153 2.30 12.44 -3.09
N GLY A 154 3.00 11.35 -3.38
CA GLY A 154 2.85 10.64 -4.64
C GLY A 154 4.14 10.11 -5.23
N GLY A 155 4.04 9.57 -6.46
CA GLY A 155 5.16 8.94 -7.17
C GLY A 155 5.51 7.53 -6.68
N GLY A 156 4.81 7.00 -5.66
CA GLY A 156 5.03 5.67 -5.10
C GLY A 156 6.31 5.57 -4.25
N GLN A 157 6.96 4.41 -4.31
CA GLN A 157 8.21 4.15 -3.58
C GLN A 157 9.34 5.03 -4.13
N ARG A 158 9.70 6.07 -3.39
CA ARG A 158 10.82 6.98 -3.64
C ARG A 158 11.31 7.50 -2.30
N VAL A 159 12.61 7.65 -2.13
CA VAL A 159 13.22 8.22 -0.92
C VAL A 159 13.58 9.67 -1.21
N LEU A 160 12.61 10.57 -1.05
CA LEU A 160 12.69 11.99 -1.39
C LEU A 160 12.09 12.89 -0.30
N GLY A 161 11.72 12.35 0.84
CA GLY A 161 10.97 13.00 1.91
C GLY A 161 9.45 12.82 1.77
N MET A 162 8.70 13.14 2.82
CA MET A 162 7.23 12.99 2.77
C MET A 162 6.60 14.00 1.81
N ASP A 163 6.97 15.28 1.89
CA ASP A 163 6.55 16.25 0.88
C ASP A 163 7.41 16.08 -0.38
N ARG A 164 6.77 15.68 -1.47
CA ARG A 164 7.42 15.43 -2.76
C ARG A 164 7.59 16.67 -3.62
N ARG A 165 7.05 17.81 -3.19
CA ARG A 165 7.19 19.05 -3.96
C ARG A 165 8.65 19.42 -4.19
N GLY A 166 8.96 19.94 -5.39
CA GLY A 166 10.31 20.30 -5.81
C GLY A 166 11.14 19.13 -6.34
N ASN A 167 10.54 17.93 -6.49
CA ASN A 167 11.22 16.75 -7.05
C ASN A 167 10.66 16.39 -8.43
N ALA A 168 11.53 15.84 -9.29
CA ALA A 168 11.16 15.14 -10.51
C ALA A 168 11.63 13.69 -10.39
N MET A 169 10.83 12.77 -10.91
CA MET A 169 11.09 11.34 -10.81
C MET A 169 10.67 10.57 -12.06
N PRO A 170 11.48 9.60 -12.50
CA PRO A 170 11.09 8.72 -13.57
C PRO A 170 9.85 7.89 -13.18
N LEU A 171 8.86 7.80 -14.05
CA LEU A 171 7.80 6.80 -14.01
C LEU A 171 8.25 5.58 -14.82
N TYR A 172 9.13 4.82 -14.22
CA TYR A 172 9.70 3.59 -14.72
C TYR A 172 10.07 2.73 -13.53
N ASN A 173 9.31 1.68 -13.29
CA ASN A 173 9.56 0.74 -12.20
C ASN A 173 10.92 0.07 -12.42
N LYS A 174 11.82 0.16 -11.45
CA LYS A 174 13.18 -0.36 -11.60
C LYS A 174 13.78 -0.71 -10.25
N ALA A 175 14.42 -1.87 -10.20
CA ALA A 175 15.18 -2.28 -9.01
C ALA A 175 16.26 -1.25 -8.64
N HIS A 176 16.36 -0.94 -7.35
CA HIS A 176 17.45 -0.15 -6.76
C HIS A 176 18.05 -0.92 -5.59
N TYR A 177 18.86 -1.91 -5.91
CA TYR A 177 19.51 -2.79 -4.95
C TYR A 177 20.37 -2.00 -3.96
N GLY A 178 20.18 -2.25 -2.66
CA GLY A 178 20.95 -1.63 -1.60
C GLY A 178 20.69 -0.14 -1.38
N TYR A 179 19.49 0.37 -1.74
CA TYR A 179 19.14 1.78 -1.52
C TYR A 179 19.20 2.17 -0.04
N THR A 180 19.40 3.47 0.23
CA THR A 180 19.51 4.06 1.56
C THR A 180 18.66 5.32 1.68
N THR A 181 19.28 6.47 2.00
CA THR A 181 18.60 7.72 2.36
C THR A 181 18.16 8.60 1.17
N SER A 182 18.40 8.17 -0.07
CA SER A 182 17.97 8.89 -1.27
C SER A 182 17.76 7.93 -2.45
N SER A 183 16.62 8.03 -3.10
CA SER A 183 16.33 7.35 -4.35
C SER A 183 15.14 8.00 -5.06
N ASN A 184 15.32 8.43 -6.30
CA ASN A 184 14.24 8.98 -7.12
C ASN A 184 13.63 7.94 -8.08
N GLN A 185 14.12 6.71 -8.11
CA GLN A 185 13.61 5.60 -8.91
C GLN A 185 13.75 4.30 -8.14
N MET A 186 12.64 3.58 -7.98
CA MET A 186 12.56 2.33 -7.22
C MET A 186 11.53 1.38 -7.83
N TYR A 187 11.39 0.24 -7.22
CA TYR A 187 10.63 -0.94 -7.62
C TYR A 187 9.17 -0.67 -7.99
N PHE A 188 8.48 0.23 -7.28
CA PHE A 188 7.06 0.44 -7.42
C PHE A 188 6.73 1.93 -7.52
N GLY A 189 6.70 2.47 -8.71
CA GLY A 189 6.25 3.82 -9.00
C GLY A 189 4.74 3.91 -9.11
N LEU A 190 4.19 5.07 -8.73
CA LEU A 190 2.78 5.39 -8.92
C LEU A 190 2.66 6.69 -9.71
N SER A 191 1.94 6.64 -10.82
CA SER A 191 1.60 7.82 -11.62
C SER A 191 0.47 8.62 -10.98
N ALA A 192 0.64 9.01 -9.71
CA ALA A 192 -0.38 9.68 -8.92
C ALA A 192 0.19 10.70 -7.96
N VAL A 193 -0.60 11.74 -7.67
CA VAL A 193 -0.29 12.80 -6.71
C VAL A 193 -1.50 13.07 -5.83
N MET A 194 -1.27 13.29 -4.54
CA MET A 194 -2.27 13.70 -3.56
C MET A 194 -1.82 15.00 -2.89
N SER A 195 -2.69 16.01 -2.92
CA SER A 195 -2.38 17.38 -2.48
C SER A 195 -2.89 17.68 -1.08
N SER A 196 -2.18 18.55 -0.37
CA SER A 196 -2.64 19.17 0.88
C SER A 196 -3.89 20.06 0.71
N LYS A 197 -4.35 20.27 -0.53
CA LYS A 197 -5.63 20.92 -0.86
C LYS A 197 -6.79 19.91 -0.97
N HIS A 198 -6.55 18.67 -0.53
CA HIS A 198 -7.52 17.58 -0.49
C HIS A 198 -8.06 17.18 -1.87
N TYR A 199 -7.18 17.14 -2.86
CA TYR A 199 -7.44 16.45 -4.13
C TYR A 199 -6.38 15.39 -4.41
N SER A 200 -6.74 14.39 -5.22
CA SER A 200 -5.80 13.45 -5.80
C SER A 200 -5.97 13.43 -7.31
N VAL A 201 -4.85 13.45 -8.04
CA VAL A 201 -4.84 13.23 -9.50
C VAL A 201 -4.12 11.93 -9.80
N LEU A 202 -4.80 11.02 -10.52
CA LEU A 202 -4.27 9.73 -10.93
C LEU A 202 -4.10 9.78 -12.45
N PHE A 203 -2.87 9.63 -12.92
CA PHE A 203 -2.58 9.54 -14.35
C PHE A 203 -2.71 8.09 -14.78
N ASP A 204 -3.81 7.75 -15.41
CA ASP A 204 -4.16 6.38 -15.84
C ASP A 204 -3.36 5.98 -17.10
N ASN A 205 -2.06 5.89 -16.94
CA ASN A 205 -1.11 5.62 -18.01
C ASN A 205 0.06 4.77 -17.49
N THR A 206 0.28 3.61 -18.11
CA THR A 206 1.30 2.62 -17.73
C THR A 206 2.62 2.78 -18.45
N ALA A 207 2.71 3.70 -19.42
CA ALA A 207 3.92 3.90 -20.19
C ALA A 207 5.07 4.49 -19.34
N SER A 208 6.27 4.28 -19.83
CA SER A 208 7.48 4.94 -19.33
C SER A 208 7.35 6.45 -19.43
N GLY A 209 7.70 7.18 -18.38
CA GLY A 209 7.50 8.62 -18.37
C GLY A 209 8.22 9.33 -17.22
N GLU A 210 7.73 10.52 -16.89
CA GLU A 210 8.25 11.35 -15.81
C GLU A 210 7.10 12.06 -15.07
N LEU A 211 7.26 12.21 -13.77
CA LEU A 211 6.42 13.03 -12.91
C LEU A 211 7.27 14.14 -12.29
N ASP A 212 7.02 15.39 -12.68
CA ASP A 212 7.69 16.57 -12.13
C ASP A 212 6.70 17.33 -11.22
N MET A 213 7.02 17.37 -9.93
CA MET A 213 6.20 18.00 -8.89
C MET A 213 6.73 19.38 -8.51
N GLY A 214 6.99 20.24 -9.51
CA GLY A 214 7.50 21.61 -9.29
C GLY A 214 9.02 21.71 -9.20
N SER A 215 9.77 20.76 -9.74
CA SER A 215 11.22 20.77 -9.82
C SER A 215 11.71 21.71 -10.92
N SER A 216 11.21 21.51 -12.14
CA SER A 216 11.60 22.33 -13.30
C SER A 216 10.90 23.69 -13.28
N THR A 217 9.63 23.71 -12.91
CA THR A 217 8.81 24.92 -12.80
C THR A 217 8.09 24.88 -11.44
N PRO A 218 8.43 25.75 -10.47
CA PRO A 218 7.96 25.62 -9.08
C PRO A 218 6.44 25.63 -8.86
N ASP A 219 5.66 26.19 -9.78
CA ASP A 219 4.20 26.29 -9.75
C ASP A 219 3.51 25.32 -10.74
N GLU A 220 4.21 24.26 -11.17
CA GLU A 220 3.69 23.29 -12.11
C GLU A 220 3.87 21.85 -11.61
N LEU A 221 2.79 21.10 -11.64
CA LEU A 221 2.79 19.62 -11.59
C LEU A 221 2.70 19.13 -13.04
N LEU A 222 3.71 18.45 -13.54
CA LEU A 222 3.79 17.97 -14.92
C LEU A 222 3.89 16.43 -14.94
N PHE A 223 3.01 15.82 -15.70
CA PHE A 223 3.10 14.43 -16.10
C PHE A 223 3.46 14.34 -17.59
N SER A 224 4.39 13.45 -17.93
CA SER A 224 4.71 13.09 -19.31
C SER A 224 4.96 11.59 -19.45
N ALA A 225 4.54 11.00 -20.56
CA ALA A 225 4.76 9.60 -20.89
C ALA A 225 5.04 9.42 -22.36
N LYS A 226 5.87 8.43 -22.73
CA LYS A 226 6.30 8.16 -24.12
C LYS A 226 5.20 7.60 -25.01
N GLY A 227 4.01 7.35 -24.47
CA GLY A 227 2.85 6.78 -25.15
C GLY A 227 1.80 6.38 -24.13
N GLY A 228 1.04 5.33 -24.41
CA GLY A 228 0.06 4.80 -23.48
C GLY A 228 -1.27 5.56 -23.48
N ARG A 229 -2.12 5.25 -22.53
CA ARG A 229 -3.47 5.80 -22.40
C ARG A 229 -3.45 7.31 -22.07
N ALA A 230 -4.26 8.10 -22.78
CA ALA A 230 -4.45 9.52 -22.50
C ALA A 230 -5.67 9.74 -21.62
N SER A 231 -5.53 9.48 -20.33
CA SER A 231 -6.61 9.65 -19.34
C SER A 231 -6.05 9.99 -17.97
N TYR A 232 -6.84 10.74 -17.18
CA TYR A 232 -6.58 10.96 -15.77
C TYR A 232 -7.86 10.99 -14.96
N ILE A 233 -7.74 10.76 -13.67
CA ILE A 233 -8.84 10.82 -12.71
C ILE A 233 -8.54 11.90 -11.68
N MET A 234 -9.49 12.82 -11.47
CA MET A 234 -9.46 13.81 -10.41
C MET A 234 -10.39 13.37 -9.29
N VAL A 235 -9.88 13.25 -8.08
CA VAL A 235 -10.63 12.90 -6.85
C VAL A 235 -10.59 14.09 -5.91
N LEU A 236 -11.73 14.46 -5.33
CA LEU A 236 -11.87 15.58 -4.42
C LEU A 236 -12.34 15.09 -3.04
N GLY A 237 -11.86 15.69 -1.96
CA GLY A 237 -12.24 15.32 -0.60
C GLY A 237 -12.31 16.52 0.34
N GLU A 238 -13.11 16.44 1.40
CA GLU A 238 -13.22 17.48 2.42
C GLU A 238 -12.03 17.48 3.39
N SER A 239 -11.29 16.35 3.43
CA SER A 239 -10.09 16.16 4.22
C SER A 239 -9.13 15.23 3.49
N LEU A 240 -7.88 15.15 3.96
CA LEU A 240 -6.93 14.15 3.44
C LEU A 240 -7.46 12.72 3.61
N SER A 241 -8.10 12.41 4.74
CA SER A 241 -8.72 11.11 4.99
C SER A 241 -9.83 10.77 4.00
N ASP A 242 -10.68 11.75 3.68
CA ASP A 242 -11.76 11.58 2.71
C ASP A 242 -11.21 11.41 1.29
N THR A 243 -10.19 12.18 0.92
CA THR A 243 -9.49 12.03 -0.36
C THR A 243 -8.87 10.64 -0.52
N VAL A 244 -8.22 10.11 0.53
CA VAL A 244 -7.65 8.74 0.55
C VAL A 244 -8.76 7.70 0.34
N LYS A 245 -9.83 7.76 1.15
CA LYS A 245 -10.95 6.80 1.06
C LYS A 245 -11.63 6.84 -0.31
N SER A 246 -11.85 8.04 -0.85
CA SER A 246 -12.43 8.23 -2.19
C SER A 246 -11.51 7.69 -3.29
N THR A 247 -10.20 7.93 -3.20
CA THR A 247 -9.20 7.39 -4.14
C THR A 247 -9.19 5.86 -4.11
N VAL A 248 -9.21 5.26 -2.93
CA VAL A 248 -9.26 3.79 -2.80
C VAL A 248 -10.58 3.22 -3.27
N ALA A 249 -11.69 3.91 -3.01
CA ALA A 249 -13.02 3.46 -3.46
C ALA A 249 -13.13 3.37 -4.99
N ILE A 250 -12.52 4.28 -5.73
CA ILE A 250 -12.56 4.24 -7.21
C ILE A 250 -11.51 3.30 -7.82
N THR A 251 -10.35 3.15 -7.20
CA THR A 251 -9.30 2.24 -7.69
C THR A 251 -9.49 0.79 -7.23
N GLY A 252 -10.47 0.55 -6.37
CA GLY A 252 -10.78 -0.75 -5.77
C GLY A 252 -10.12 -0.91 -4.39
N LYS A 253 -10.88 -1.45 -3.45
CA LYS A 253 -10.42 -1.72 -2.09
C LYS A 253 -9.55 -2.97 -2.04
N GLN A 254 -8.66 -3.03 -1.07
CA GLN A 254 -7.93 -4.24 -0.74
C GLN A 254 -8.91 -5.30 -0.21
N PRO A 255 -8.98 -6.51 -0.76
CA PRO A 255 -9.70 -7.61 -0.14
C PRO A 255 -9.14 -7.90 1.26
N LEU A 256 -10.01 -8.33 2.18
CA LEU A 256 -9.55 -8.72 3.51
C LEU A 256 -8.56 -9.88 3.40
N PRO A 257 -7.31 -9.72 3.89
CA PRO A 257 -6.29 -10.75 3.75
C PRO A 257 -6.56 -11.95 4.67
N PRO A 258 -5.91 -13.09 4.46
CA PRO A 258 -5.93 -14.18 5.41
C PRO A 258 -5.33 -13.72 6.74
N ARG A 259 -5.91 -14.15 7.88
CA ARG A 259 -5.48 -13.69 9.22
C ARG A 259 -4.00 -13.95 9.49
N TRP A 260 -3.44 -15.04 8.95
CA TRP A 260 -2.03 -15.38 9.12
C TRP A 260 -1.04 -14.38 8.49
N LEU A 261 -1.49 -13.50 7.57
CA LEU A 261 -0.67 -12.39 7.07
C LEU A 261 -0.21 -11.46 8.18
N LEU A 262 -1.00 -11.34 9.25
CA LEU A 262 -0.68 -10.45 10.38
C LEU A 262 0.29 -11.09 11.38
N GLY A 263 0.65 -12.37 11.21
CA GLY A 263 1.64 -13.07 12.03
C GLY A 263 3.09 -12.75 11.67
N ASN A 264 4.01 -13.66 12.04
CA ASN A 264 5.44 -13.58 11.75
C ASN A 264 5.84 -14.59 10.67
N PHE A 265 6.74 -14.21 9.77
CA PHE A 265 7.21 -15.01 8.64
C PHE A 265 8.71 -15.33 8.79
N ALA A 266 9.07 -16.61 8.64
CA ALA A 266 10.43 -17.02 8.39
C ALA A 266 10.73 -16.87 6.89
N SER A 267 11.62 -15.95 6.51
CA SER A 267 11.92 -15.62 5.12
C SER A 267 13.40 -15.33 4.95
N ARG A 268 14.02 -15.94 3.95
CA ARG A 268 15.45 -15.75 3.68
C ARG A 268 15.74 -15.99 2.19
N PHE A 269 16.64 -15.21 1.62
CA PHE A 269 17.35 -15.60 0.41
C PHE A 269 18.29 -16.78 0.74
N GLY A 270 17.68 -17.96 0.88
CA GLY A 270 18.28 -19.17 1.43
C GLY A 270 17.25 -20.29 1.46
N TYR A 271 17.30 -21.16 2.52
CA TYR A 271 16.54 -22.41 2.62
C TYR A 271 16.80 -23.30 1.42
N LYS A 272 18.07 -23.73 1.30
CA LYS A 272 18.58 -24.45 0.13
C LYS A 272 18.17 -25.91 0.09
N SER A 273 17.47 -26.39 1.13
CA SER A 273 16.97 -27.76 1.22
C SER A 273 15.72 -27.89 2.07
N GLN A 274 15.00 -28.97 1.88
CA GLN A 274 13.87 -29.38 2.71
C GLN A 274 14.24 -29.45 4.21
N ASP A 275 15.43 -29.98 4.53
CA ASP A 275 15.90 -30.09 5.92
C ASP A 275 16.12 -28.70 6.55
N GLU A 276 16.64 -27.71 5.81
CA GLU A 276 16.79 -26.34 6.33
C GLU A 276 15.42 -25.71 6.64
N VAL A 277 14.43 -25.92 5.78
CA VAL A 277 13.05 -25.43 6.01
C VAL A 277 12.46 -26.03 7.29
N MET A 278 12.55 -27.34 7.46
CA MET A 278 12.03 -28.01 8.66
C MET A 278 12.78 -27.56 9.92
N ASN A 279 14.08 -27.45 9.84
CA ASN A 279 14.94 -27.04 10.98
C ASN A 279 14.65 -25.61 11.45
N VAL A 280 14.37 -24.67 10.55
CA VAL A 280 14.05 -23.30 10.96
C VAL A 280 12.72 -23.23 11.71
N VAL A 281 11.67 -23.92 11.24
CA VAL A 281 10.37 -23.97 11.94
C VAL A 281 10.51 -24.66 13.30
N ASP A 282 11.26 -25.75 13.35
CA ASP A 282 11.60 -26.42 14.60
C ASP A 282 12.35 -25.51 15.59
N ALA A 283 13.24 -24.65 15.11
CA ALA A 283 13.96 -23.68 15.95
C ALA A 283 13.01 -22.63 16.55
N PHE A 284 12.04 -22.13 15.76
CA PHE A 284 10.99 -21.24 16.26
C PHE A 284 10.17 -21.91 17.37
N ASN A 285 9.69 -23.13 17.13
CA ASN A 285 8.90 -23.88 18.10
C ASN A 285 9.67 -24.16 19.41
N LYS A 286 10.95 -24.58 19.33
CA LYS A 286 11.79 -24.87 20.49
C LYS A 286 12.13 -23.66 21.36
N GLN A 287 12.04 -22.47 20.78
CA GLN A 287 12.38 -21.22 21.46
C GLN A 287 11.14 -20.38 21.78
N ASP A 288 9.95 -20.93 21.64
CA ASP A 288 8.67 -20.26 21.92
C ASP A 288 8.56 -18.91 21.22
N ILE A 289 8.96 -18.84 19.94
CA ILE A 289 8.80 -17.66 19.09
C ILE A 289 7.72 -17.98 18.04
N PRO A 290 6.61 -17.22 18.01
CA PRO A 290 5.53 -17.45 17.05
C PRO A 290 5.97 -17.32 15.59
N VAL A 291 5.45 -18.19 14.69
CA VAL A 291 5.68 -18.12 13.24
C VAL A 291 4.49 -18.72 12.47
N ASP A 292 3.96 -18.05 11.47
CA ASP A 292 2.80 -18.48 10.68
C ASP A 292 3.12 -18.96 9.27
N ALA A 293 4.25 -18.54 8.71
CA ALA A 293 4.62 -18.92 7.36
C ALA A 293 6.13 -19.07 7.18
N VAL A 294 6.52 -19.93 6.24
CA VAL A 294 7.88 -19.99 5.69
C VAL A 294 7.83 -19.57 4.21
N VAL A 295 8.73 -18.66 3.82
CA VAL A 295 8.82 -18.12 2.47
C VAL A 295 10.09 -18.69 1.82
N LEU A 296 9.91 -19.46 0.75
CA LEU A 296 10.99 -20.10 0.01
C LEU A 296 11.39 -19.24 -1.18
N ASP A 297 12.64 -18.83 -1.20
CA ASP A 297 13.31 -18.12 -2.26
C ASP A 297 13.74 -19.09 -3.39
N LEU A 298 14.35 -18.62 -4.45
CA LEU A 298 14.63 -19.31 -5.72
C LEU A 298 15.32 -20.70 -5.62
N TYR A 299 15.80 -21.11 -4.47
CA TYR A 299 16.43 -22.42 -4.26
C TYR A 299 15.45 -23.60 -4.30
N TRP A 300 14.14 -23.36 -4.24
CA TRP A 300 13.17 -24.46 -4.36
C TRP A 300 13.12 -25.09 -5.76
N PHE A 301 13.47 -24.31 -6.82
CA PHE A 301 13.47 -24.77 -8.21
C PHE A 301 14.88 -24.96 -8.79
N GLY A 302 15.94 -24.79 -8.02
CA GLY A 302 17.31 -24.97 -8.48
C GLY A 302 18.36 -24.73 -7.39
N LYS A 303 19.46 -25.48 -7.49
CA LYS A 303 20.52 -25.47 -6.47
C LYS A 303 21.39 -24.20 -6.43
N ASP A 304 21.40 -23.43 -7.51
CA ASP A 304 22.25 -22.26 -7.72
C ASP A 304 21.41 -21.05 -8.14
N ILE A 305 21.94 -19.86 -7.95
CA ILE A 305 21.27 -18.60 -8.35
C ILE A 305 21.10 -18.55 -9.89
N LYS A 306 22.08 -19.03 -10.66
CA LYS A 306 22.09 -18.98 -12.12
C LYS A 306 21.64 -20.29 -12.78
N GLY A 307 21.01 -20.18 -13.96
CA GLY A 307 20.72 -21.31 -14.82
C GLY A 307 19.42 -22.08 -14.51
N HIS A 308 18.64 -21.66 -13.49
CA HIS A 308 17.48 -22.42 -13.03
C HIS A 308 16.15 -21.62 -13.09
N MET A 309 16.23 -20.30 -13.22
CA MET A 309 15.05 -19.43 -13.29
C MET A 309 14.11 -19.86 -14.43
N GLY A 310 12.82 -19.90 -14.15
CA GLY A 310 11.81 -20.41 -15.07
C GLY A 310 11.65 -21.94 -15.09
N ASN A 311 12.32 -22.71 -14.22
CA ASN A 311 12.08 -24.15 -14.08
C ASN A 311 10.68 -24.47 -13.53
N LEU A 312 10.10 -23.63 -12.69
CA LEU A 312 8.74 -23.69 -12.14
C LEU A 312 8.37 -25.09 -11.62
N SER A 313 9.35 -25.80 -11.05
CA SER A 313 9.21 -27.15 -10.50
C SER A 313 10.28 -27.41 -9.45
N TRP A 314 9.93 -28.18 -8.44
CA TRP A 314 10.86 -28.54 -7.35
C TRP A 314 12.17 -29.14 -7.85
N ASP A 315 13.27 -28.70 -7.25
CA ASP A 315 14.55 -29.41 -7.34
C ASP A 315 14.51 -30.59 -6.38
N THR A 316 14.18 -31.77 -6.92
CA THR A 316 14.01 -33.00 -6.13
C THR A 316 15.30 -33.51 -5.51
N ALA A 317 16.46 -32.96 -5.89
CA ALA A 317 17.73 -33.31 -5.25
C ALA A 317 17.85 -32.68 -3.86
N THR A 318 17.31 -31.49 -3.67
CA THR A 318 17.37 -30.73 -2.42
C THR A 318 16.02 -30.71 -1.69
N PHE A 319 14.90 -30.87 -2.42
CA PHE A 319 13.52 -31.01 -1.90
C PHE A 319 12.95 -32.35 -2.37
N PRO A 320 13.34 -33.48 -1.78
CA PRO A 320 12.95 -34.83 -2.28
C PRO A 320 11.47 -35.16 -2.06
N GLU A 321 10.84 -34.62 -1.01
CA GLU A 321 9.44 -34.91 -0.64
C GLU A 321 8.66 -33.60 -0.33
N PRO A 322 8.51 -32.67 -1.31
CA PRO A 322 7.98 -31.35 -1.03
C PRO A 322 6.53 -31.35 -0.54
N GLU A 323 5.67 -32.23 -1.08
CA GLU A 323 4.27 -32.37 -0.63
C GLU A 323 4.18 -32.84 0.84
N LYS A 324 5.07 -33.75 1.25
CA LYS A 324 5.16 -34.20 2.63
C LYS A 324 5.65 -33.05 3.54
N MET A 325 6.69 -32.32 3.15
CA MET A 325 7.16 -31.14 3.86
C MET A 325 6.05 -30.11 4.07
N ILE A 326 5.34 -29.74 3.02
CA ILE A 326 4.22 -28.79 3.07
C ILE A 326 3.10 -29.31 4.00
N SER A 327 2.80 -30.61 3.94
CA SER A 327 1.79 -31.23 4.79
C SER A 327 2.20 -31.21 6.29
N GLU A 328 3.47 -31.48 6.60
CA GLU A 328 4.02 -31.45 7.96
C GLU A 328 4.05 -30.01 8.53
N LEU A 329 4.37 -29.02 7.70
CA LEU A 329 4.31 -27.60 8.08
C LEU A 329 2.85 -27.17 8.34
N ARG A 330 1.94 -27.54 7.46
CA ARG A 330 0.50 -27.22 7.60
C ARG A 330 -0.11 -27.88 8.84
N ALA A 331 0.34 -29.08 9.21
CA ALA A 331 -0.09 -29.75 10.45
C ALA A 331 0.37 -29.00 11.72
N GLN A 332 1.31 -28.06 11.60
CA GLN A 332 1.78 -27.15 12.63
C GLN A 332 1.20 -25.72 12.45
N ASP A 333 0.20 -25.55 11.59
CA ASP A 333 -0.39 -24.28 11.19
C ASP A 333 0.59 -23.29 10.53
N VAL A 334 1.70 -23.78 9.96
CA VAL A 334 2.68 -22.99 9.20
C VAL A 334 2.41 -23.10 7.71
N LYS A 335 2.22 -21.95 7.06
CA LYS A 335 1.95 -21.84 5.62
C LYS A 335 3.26 -21.85 4.82
N THR A 336 3.21 -22.37 3.60
CA THR A 336 4.34 -22.33 2.66
C THR A 336 4.05 -21.33 1.56
N VAL A 337 4.96 -20.37 1.36
CA VAL A 337 4.91 -19.35 0.29
C VAL A 337 6.09 -19.58 -0.64
N LEU A 338 5.86 -19.58 -1.95
CA LEU A 338 6.90 -19.76 -2.97
C LEU A 338 7.13 -18.50 -3.78
N ILE A 339 8.42 -18.20 -4.03
CA ILE A 339 8.81 -17.20 -5.01
C ILE A 339 8.57 -17.71 -6.44
N THR A 340 8.19 -16.80 -7.33
CA THR A 340 8.17 -16.98 -8.76
C THR A 340 8.67 -15.71 -9.45
N GLU A 341 9.29 -15.86 -10.62
CA GLU A 341 9.78 -14.77 -11.42
C GLU A 341 9.24 -14.92 -12.87
N PRO A 342 9.07 -13.82 -13.63
CA PRO A 342 8.47 -13.88 -14.95
C PRO A 342 9.48 -14.19 -16.07
N PHE A 343 10.75 -14.46 -15.73
CA PHE A 343 11.83 -14.75 -16.68
C PHE A 343 11.97 -16.25 -16.90
N ILE A 344 11.95 -16.67 -18.17
CA ILE A 344 12.12 -18.06 -18.57
C ILE A 344 13.44 -18.19 -19.30
N LEU A 345 14.45 -18.74 -18.62
CA LEU A 345 15.77 -18.92 -19.24
C LEU A 345 15.69 -19.88 -20.42
N THR A 346 16.45 -19.59 -21.48
CA THR A 346 16.56 -20.46 -22.65
C THR A 346 17.11 -21.85 -22.31
N THR A 347 17.71 -22.00 -21.12
CA THR A 347 18.22 -23.26 -20.56
C THR A 347 17.27 -23.90 -19.56
N SER A 348 16.14 -23.27 -19.25
CA SER A 348 15.17 -23.81 -18.27
C SER A 348 14.43 -25.02 -18.81
N LYS A 349 13.91 -25.86 -17.91
CA LYS A 349 13.09 -27.02 -18.25
C LYS A 349 11.81 -26.65 -19.02
N GLN A 350 11.33 -25.40 -18.86
CA GLN A 350 10.06 -24.95 -19.43
C GLN A 350 10.19 -24.11 -20.70
N TRP A 351 11.41 -23.82 -21.16
CA TRP A 351 11.65 -22.98 -22.33
C TRP A 351 10.89 -23.45 -23.60
N GLU A 352 11.06 -24.72 -23.95
CA GLU A 352 10.40 -25.28 -25.15
C GLU A 352 8.87 -25.23 -25.04
N SER A 353 8.34 -25.50 -23.86
CA SER A 353 6.91 -25.40 -23.57
C SER A 353 6.41 -23.95 -23.67
N ALA A 354 7.13 -22.97 -23.13
CA ALA A 354 6.77 -21.56 -23.22
C ALA A 354 6.72 -21.08 -24.68
N VAL A 355 7.72 -21.44 -25.47
CA VAL A 355 7.78 -21.13 -26.92
C VAL A 355 6.64 -21.78 -27.68
N ALA A 356 6.40 -23.08 -27.47
CA ALA A 356 5.35 -23.84 -28.16
C ALA A 356 3.93 -23.34 -27.87
N ASN A 357 3.70 -22.73 -26.70
CA ASN A 357 2.42 -22.16 -26.29
C ASN A 357 2.30 -20.65 -26.54
N ASN A 358 3.26 -20.01 -27.21
CA ASN A 358 3.31 -18.55 -27.41
C ASN A 358 3.18 -17.76 -26.09
N ALA A 359 3.79 -18.25 -25.01
CA ALA A 359 3.65 -17.68 -23.69
C ALA A 359 4.60 -16.50 -23.40
N LEU A 360 5.55 -16.25 -24.32
CA LEU A 360 6.59 -15.23 -24.14
C LEU A 360 6.28 -13.98 -24.98
N ALA A 361 6.64 -12.82 -24.45
CA ALA A 361 6.66 -11.59 -25.22
C ALA A 361 7.59 -11.71 -26.42
N GLN A 362 7.24 -11.02 -27.50
CA GLN A 362 7.77 -11.26 -28.84
C GLN A 362 8.58 -10.06 -29.36
N ASN A 363 9.33 -10.28 -30.43
CA ASN A 363 9.83 -9.21 -31.24
C ASN A 363 8.88 -8.96 -32.45
N ASP A 364 9.12 -7.93 -33.23
CA ASP A 364 8.25 -7.50 -34.38
C ASP A 364 7.95 -8.59 -35.39
N ASN A 365 8.76 -9.64 -35.48
CA ASN A 365 8.54 -10.74 -36.40
C ASN A 365 7.74 -11.91 -35.82
N GLY A 366 7.26 -11.77 -34.57
CA GLY A 366 6.43 -12.77 -33.88
C GLY A 366 7.20 -13.94 -33.28
N THR A 367 8.54 -13.87 -33.21
CA THR A 367 9.33 -14.85 -32.46
C THR A 367 9.60 -14.38 -31.04
N PRO A 368 9.84 -15.29 -30.08
CA PRO A 368 10.14 -14.89 -28.70
C PRO A 368 11.29 -13.88 -28.62
N TYR A 369 11.08 -12.80 -27.89
CA TYR A 369 12.14 -11.83 -27.63
C TYR A 369 13.08 -12.42 -26.58
N THR A 370 14.37 -12.51 -26.85
CA THR A 370 15.39 -13.01 -25.92
C THR A 370 16.45 -11.96 -25.67
N PHE A 371 16.91 -11.88 -24.41
CA PHE A 371 17.94 -10.95 -23.98
C PHE A 371 18.80 -11.54 -22.87
N ASP A 372 19.97 -10.97 -22.65
CA ASP A 372 20.84 -11.38 -21.57
C ASP A 372 20.43 -10.74 -20.25
N PHE A 373 20.32 -11.55 -19.21
CA PHE A 373 19.99 -11.15 -17.86
C PHE A 373 21.02 -11.72 -16.88
N TYR A 374 21.04 -11.21 -15.63
CA TYR A 374 22.00 -11.67 -14.62
C TYR A 374 22.00 -13.20 -14.43
N PHE A 375 20.85 -13.83 -14.52
CA PHE A 375 20.64 -15.26 -14.31
C PHE A 375 20.94 -16.12 -15.56
N GLY A 376 20.98 -15.52 -16.74
CA GLY A 376 21.21 -16.19 -18.03
C GLY A 376 20.47 -15.52 -19.18
N ASN A 377 20.58 -16.05 -20.40
CA ASN A 377 19.77 -15.61 -21.54
C ASN A 377 18.32 -16.04 -21.35
N THR A 378 17.37 -15.13 -21.51
CA THR A 378 15.97 -15.33 -21.09
C THR A 378 14.96 -14.76 -22.08
N GLY A 379 13.72 -15.27 -22.04
CA GLY A 379 12.51 -14.60 -22.48
C GLY A 379 11.71 -14.12 -21.28
N LEU A 380 10.75 -13.24 -21.53
CA LEU A 380 9.83 -12.69 -20.54
C LEU A 380 8.41 -13.24 -20.78
N VAL A 381 7.72 -13.72 -19.74
CA VAL A 381 6.32 -14.15 -19.86
C VAL A 381 5.46 -12.97 -20.30
N ASP A 382 4.63 -13.17 -21.33
CA ASP A 382 3.67 -12.15 -21.74
C ASP A 382 2.41 -12.19 -20.87
N VAL A 383 2.46 -11.52 -19.73
CA VAL A 383 1.34 -11.45 -18.77
C VAL A 383 0.12 -10.69 -19.31
N PHE A 384 0.25 -10.01 -20.47
CA PHE A 384 -0.84 -9.31 -21.14
C PHE A 384 -1.60 -10.23 -22.09
N SER A 385 -0.98 -11.32 -22.58
CA SER A 385 -1.63 -12.27 -23.47
C SER A 385 -2.34 -13.38 -22.69
N GLU A 386 -3.51 -13.81 -23.20
CA GLU A 386 -4.22 -14.98 -22.67
C GLU A 386 -3.32 -16.22 -22.67
N ALA A 387 -2.58 -16.44 -23.78
CA ALA A 387 -1.65 -17.56 -23.90
C ALA A 387 -0.55 -17.55 -22.83
N GLY A 388 0.01 -16.37 -22.52
CA GLY A 388 1.03 -16.22 -21.46
C GLY A 388 0.44 -16.44 -20.08
N GLN A 389 -0.73 -15.88 -19.81
CA GLN A 389 -1.46 -16.03 -18.55
C GLN A 389 -1.80 -17.50 -18.28
N ASP A 390 -2.42 -18.18 -19.23
CA ASP A 390 -2.82 -19.60 -19.13
C ASP A 390 -1.61 -20.51 -18.94
N TRP A 391 -0.56 -20.30 -19.73
CA TRP A 391 0.67 -21.07 -19.63
C TRP A 391 1.34 -20.89 -18.27
N PHE A 392 1.39 -19.66 -17.74
CA PHE A 392 2.03 -19.40 -16.46
C PHE A 392 1.18 -19.94 -15.30
N TRP A 393 -0.14 -19.76 -15.39
CA TRP A 393 -1.09 -20.22 -14.37
C TRP A 393 -1.05 -21.73 -14.14
N GLN A 394 -0.86 -22.57 -15.14
CA GLN A 394 -0.82 -24.04 -14.96
C GLN A 394 0.23 -24.50 -13.92
N TYR A 395 1.31 -23.74 -13.74
CA TYR A 395 2.34 -24.06 -12.74
C TYR A 395 1.89 -23.65 -11.33
N TYR A 396 1.23 -22.52 -11.21
CA TYR A 396 0.61 -22.09 -9.94
C TYR A 396 -0.44 -23.08 -9.48
N GLU A 397 -1.36 -23.47 -10.37
CA GLU A 397 -2.41 -24.45 -10.10
C GLU A 397 -1.84 -25.78 -9.58
N LYS A 398 -0.82 -26.30 -10.27
CA LYS A 398 -0.14 -27.54 -9.88
C LYS A 398 0.51 -27.42 -8.49
N LEU A 399 1.18 -26.34 -8.18
CA LEU A 399 1.83 -26.12 -6.90
C LEU A 399 0.83 -25.83 -5.78
N ALA A 400 -0.27 -25.13 -6.07
CA ALA A 400 -1.38 -24.94 -5.14
C ALA A 400 -2.03 -26.29 -4.76
N ALA A 401 -2.20 -27.19 -5.73
CA ALA A 401 -2.70 -28.56 -5.46
C ALA A 401 -1.76 -29.36 -4.51
N GLN A 402 -0.47 -29.05 -4.46
CA GLN A 402 0.49 -29.60 -3.51
C GLN A 402 0.40 -28.98 -2.11
N GLY A 403 -0.40 -27.91 -1.94
CA GLY A 403 -0.65 -27.25 -0.65
C GLY A 403 0.11 -25.95 -0.43
N VAL A 404 0.73 -25.37 -1.46
CA VAL A 404 1.31 -24.00 -1.40
C VAL A 404 0.18 -23.02 -1.08
N ALA A 405 0.40 -22.19 -0.07
CA ALA A 405 -0.63 -21.32 0.49
C ALA A 405 -0.53 -19.85 0.04
N GLY A 406 0.59 -19.46 -0.56
CA GLY A 406 0.80 -18.10 -1.00
C GLY A 406 1.91 -17.97 -2.03
N TRP A 407 1.94 -16.83 -2.70
CA TRP A 407 2.84 -16.56 -3.82
C TRP A 407 3.62 -15.27 -3.60
N TRP A 408 4.90 -15.31 -3.96
CA TRP A 408 5.78 -14.16 -4.00
C TRP A 408 6.24 -13.93 -5.44
N GLY A 409 5.75 -12.84 -6.05
CA GLY A 409 6.17 -12.40 -7.38
C GLY A 409 7.32 -11.41 -7.28
N ASP A 410 8.52 -11.87 -7.63
CA ASP A 410 9.72 -11.06 -7.63
C ASP A 410 10.14 -10.65 -9.05
N LEU A 411 10.98 -9.62 -9.20
CA LEU A 411 11.50 -9.10 -10.47
C LEU A 411 10.40 -8.62 -11.44
N GLY A 412 9.23 -8.25 -10.93
CA GLY A 412 8.01 -7.93 -11.70
C GLY A 412 7.85 -6.47 -12.10
N GLU A 413 8.92 -5.65 -12.11
CA GLU A 413 8.93 -4.29 -12.68
C GLU A 413 8.63 -4.24 -14.20
N PRO A 414 9.10 -5.16 -15.07
CA PRO A 414 10.18 -6.17 -14.97
C PRO A 414 11.58 -5.56 -14.82
N GLU A 415 12.47 -6.25 -14.07
CA GLU A 415 13.82 -5.72 -13.78
C GLU A 415 14.63 -5.42 -15.04
N VAL A 416 14.45 -6.21 -16.09
CA VAL A 416 14.89 -5.93 -17.47
C VAL A 416 13.67 -6.03 -18.39
N HIS A 417 13.34 -4.93 -19.04
CA HIS A 417 12.23 -4.83 -19.98
C HIS A 417 12.69 -4.04 -21.20
N PRO A 418 13.12 -4.68 -22.30
CA PRO A 418 13.52 -3.98 -23.51
C PRO A 418 12.40 -3.08 -24.05
N ASP A 419 12.74 -1.88 -24.47
CA ASP A 419 11.77 -0.87 -24.91
C ASP A 419 10.93 -1.33 -26.11
N ASP A 420 11.53 -2.15 -26.99
CA ASP A 420 10.97 -2.66 -28.24
C ASP A 420 10.35 -4.06 -28.14
N ILE A 421 10.36 -4.69 -26.98
CA ILE A 421 9.65 -5.97 -26.78
C ILE A 421 8.15 -5.77 -27.00
N GLN A 422 7.47 -6.73 -27.62
CA GLN A 422 6.07 -6.65 -28.00
C GLN A 422 5.20 -7.56 -27.11
N HIS A 423 4.11 -7.00 -26.62
CA HIS A 423 3.10 -7.70 -25.83
C HIS A 423 1.76 -7.77 -26.58
N ALA A 424 1.16 -8.96 -26.58
CA ALA A 424 -0.17 -9.17 -27.16
C ALA A 424 -1.25 -8.92 -26.10
N TRP A 425 -1.69 -7.65 -25.93
CA TRP A 425 -2.66 -7.31 -24.89
C TRP A 425 -4.07 -7.74 -25.28
N SER A 426 -4.47 -8.93 -24.83
CA SER A 426 -5.76 -9.57 -25.17
C SER A 426 -6.96 -8.72 -24.74
N GLU A 427 -6.93 -8.11 -23.55
CA GLU A 427 -8.01 -7.28 -23.01
C GLU A 427 -8.17 -5.94 -23.76
N ALA A 428 -7.17 -5.48 -24.47
CA ALA A 428 -7.22 -4.21 -25.21
C ALA A 428 -8.03 -4.29 -26.51
N GLY A 429 -8.42 -5.50 -26.94
CA GLY A 429 -9.21 -5.70 -28.15
C GLY A 429 -8.50 -5.27 -29.44
N LEU A 430 -7.18 -5.22 -29.45
CA LEU A 430 -6.35 -4.74 -30.56
C LEU A 430 -6.22 -5.74 -31.73
N GLY A 431 -6.88 -6.90 -31.64
CA GLY A 431 -6.76 -7.98 -32.61
C GLY A 431 -5.33 -8.55 -32.67
N ASN A 432 -4.65 -8.43 -33.82
CA ASN A 432 -3.27 -8.87 -33.96
C ASN A 432 -2.21 -7.78 -33.69
N GLN A 433 -2.63 -6.60 -33.26
CA GLN A 433 -1.69 -5.54 -32.91
C GLN A 433 -1.10 -5.79 -31.52
N THR A 434 0.15 -5.39 -31.35
CA THR A 434 0.89 -5.50 -30.10
C THR A 434 1.15 -4.11 -29.50
N VAL A 435 1.51 -4.07 -28.22
CA VAL A 435 1.98 -2.88 -27.53
C VAL A 435 3.43 -3.07 -27.12
N SER A 436 4.21 -2.00 -27.17
CA SER A 436 5.63 -2.06 -26.84
C SER A 436 5.86 -2.13 -25.33
N GLY A 437 7.00 -2.67 -24.92
CA GLY A 437 7.45 -2.64 -23.52
C GLY A 437 7.43 -1.23 -22.93
N THR A 438 7.80 -0.22 -23.72
CA THR A 438 7.73 1.19 -23.30
C THR A 438 6.32 1.62 -22.87
N GLU A 439 5.26 1.15 -23.55
CA GLU A 439 3.87 1.58 -23.29
C GLU A 439 3.21 0.87 -22.10
N VAL A 440 3.69 -0.32 -21.72
CA VAL A 440 3.06 -1.14 -20.67
C VAL A 440 3.95 -1.44 -19.47
N HIS A 441 5.18 -0.92 -19.47
CA HIS A 441 6.20 -1.24 -18.46
C HIS A 441 5.68 -1.19 -17.03
N ASN A 442 5.09 -0.07 -16.62
CA ASN A 442 4.66 0.12 -15.23
C ASN A 442 3.40 -0.71 -14.87
N GLY A 443 2.72 -1.28 -15.86
CA GLY A 443 1.54 -2.13 -15.68
C GLY A 443 1.85 -3.62 -15.53
N TYR A 444 3.07 -4.06 -15.78
CA TYR A 444 3.41 -5.48 -15.85
C TYR A 444 3.09 -6.24 -14.54
N GLY A 445 3.61 -5.76 -13.41
CA GLY A 445 3.37 -6.38 -12.10
C GLY A 445 1.89 -6.36 -11.68
N HIS A 446 1.14 -5.33 -12.09
CA HIS A 446 -0.30 -5.26 -11.90
C HIS A 446 -1.04 -6.37 -12.63
N GLN A 447 -0.74 -6.55 -13.93
CA GLN A 447 -1.39 -7.58 -14.75
C GLN A 447 -1.02 -9.00 -14.28
N TRP A 448 0.23 -9.19 -13.86
CA TRP A 448 0.64 -10.45 -13.24
C TRP A 448 -0.11 -10.75 -11.94
N ALA A 449 -0.20 -9.79 -11.02
CA ALA A 449 -0.95 -9.95 -9.78
C ALA A 449 -2.44 -10.23 -10.04
N LYS A 450 -3.06 -9.53 -11.01
CA LYS A 450 -4.43 -9.75 -11.46
C LYS A 450 -4.66 -11.20 -11.86
N THR A 451 -3.78 -11.74 -12.71
CA THR A 451 -3.86 -13.13 -13.17
C THR A 451 -3.77 -14.12 -12.01
N VAL A 452 -2.77 -13.96 -11.14
CA VAL A 452 -2.57 -14.87 -9.99
C VAL A 452 -3.74 -14.80 -9.01
N TYR A 453 -4.17 -13.58 -8.64
CA TYR A 453 -5.24 -13.38 -7.67
C TYR A 453 -6.59 -13.92 -8.15
N ASN A 454 -6.99 -13.59 -9.38
CA ASN A 454 -8.29 -14.01 -9.91
C ASN A 454 -8.37 -15.53 -10.01
N ASN A 455 -7.36 -16.17 -10.57
CA ASN A 455 -7.33 -17.61 -10.70
C ASN A 455 -7.25 -18.35 -9.34
N LEU A 456 -6.52 -17.80 -8.35
CA LEU A 456 -6.53 -18.36 -6.98
C LEU A 456 -7.91 -18.25 -6.33
N THR A 457 -8.62 -17.13 -6.53
CA THR A 457 -9.97 -16.92 -5.99
C THR A 457 -10.96 -17.92 -6.57
N GLU A 458 -10.82 -18.27 -7.84
CA GLU A 458 -11.63 -19.32 -8.48
C GLU A 458 -11.26 -20.73 -8.01
N LEU A 459 -9.96 -21.02 -7.91
CA LEU A 459 -9.45 -22.34 -7.50
C LEU A 459 -9.72 -22.63 -6.01
N GLN A 460 -9.60 -21.63 -5.14
CA GLN A 460 -9.65 -21.74 -3.68
C GLN A 460 -10.78 -20.86 -3.13
N SER A 461 -12.03 -21.23 -3.43
CA SER A 461 -13.21 -20.42 -3.09
C SER A 461 -13.53 -20.30 -1.59
N ASP A 462 -12.82 -21.03 -0.73
CA ASP A 462 -13.00 -21.08 0.74
C ASP A 462 -11.84 -20.43 1.52
N THR A 463 -10.78 -19.99 0.83
CA THR A 463 -9.63 -19.35 1.47
C THR A 463 -9.24 -18.06 0.75
N ARG A 464 -8.71 -17.10 1.50
CA ARG A 464 -8.23 -15.81 0.96
C ARG A 464 -6.86 -15.99 0.32
N PRO A 465 -6.68 -15.52 -0.93
CA PRO A 465 -5.37 -15.53 -1.57
C PRO A 465 -4.33 -14.67 -0.83
N PHE A 466 -3.07 -15.09 -0.90
CA PHE A 466 -1.92 -14.30 -0.48
C PHE A 466 -0.99 -14.08 -1.68
N VAL A 467 -0.80 -12.80 -2.06
CA VAL A 467 -0.01 -12.38 -3.22
C VAL A 467 0.97 -11.28 -2.81
N LEU A 468 2.21 -11.66 -2.54
CA LEU A 468 3.33 -10.75 -2.26
C LEU A 468 3.99 -10.36 -3.59
N MET A 469 4.06 -9.06 -3.92
CA MET A 469 4.56 -8.58 -5.21
C MET A 469 5.51 -7.40 -5.05
N ARG A 470 6.64 -7.40 -5.79
CA ARG A 470 7.63 -6.31 -5.74
C ARG A 470 7.17 -5.05 -6.44
N SER A 471 6.37 -5.18 -7.47
CA SER A 471 5.95 -4.09 -8.33
C SER A 471 4.49 -4.21 -8.76
N GLY A 472 3.91 -3.11 -9.19
CA GLY A 472 2.53 -3.03 -9.66
C GLY A 472 2.20 -1.63 -10.18
N PHE A 473 0.90 -1.31 -10.18
CA PHE A 473 0.36 -0.03 -10.65
C PHE A 473 -0.77 0.46 -9.73
N LEU A 474 -1.35 1.61 -10.02
CA LEU A 474 -2.56 2.11 -9.35
C LEU A 474 -3.68 1.07 -9.39
N GLY A 475 -4.33 0.83 -8.26
CA GLY A 475 -5.40 -0.15 -8.17
C GLY A 475 -4.94 -1.61 -7.96
N SER A 476 -3.63 -1.89 -7.89
CA SER A 476 -3.13 -3.25 -7.65
C SER A 476 -3.60 -3.86 -6.33
N GLN A 477 -3.96 -3.03 -5.34
CA GLN A 477 -4.49 -3.51 -4.06
C GLN A 477 -5.76 -4.33 -4.20
N ARG A 478 -6.61 -4.07 -5.22
CA ARG A 478 -7.85 -4.85 -5.44
C ARG A 478 -7.62 -6.31 -5.78
N TYR A 479 -6.39 -6.66 -6.17
CA TYR A 479 -5.93 -8.03 -6.40
C TYR A 479 -5.15 -8.59 -5.20
N GLY A 480 -5.49 -8.16 -3.98
CA GLY A 480 -4.88 -8.68 -2.76
C GLY A 480 -3.38 -8.44 -2.63
N MET A 481 -2.82 -7.53 -3.42
CA MET A 481 -1.38 -7.29 -3.48
C MET A 481 -0.82 -6.80 -2.15
N VAL A 482 0.24 -7.46 -1.69
CA VAL A 482 1.05 -7.13 -0.52
C VAL A 482 2.44 -6.68 -1.00
N PRO A 483 2.72 -5.39 -1.14
CA PRO A 483 4.02 -4.91 -1.63
C PRO A 483 5.07 -4.87 -0.53
N TRP A 484 6.35 -4.98 -0.93
CA TRP A 484 7.46 -4.61 -0.05
C TRP A 484 8.38 -3.58 -0.72
N THR A 485 9.30 -3.02 0.05
CA THR A 485 10.14 -1.91 -0.41
C THR A 485 11.39 -2.36 -1.18
N GLY A 486 11.47 -3.64 -1.55
CA GLY A 486 12.59 -4.22 -2.31
C GLY A 486 13.87 -4.38 -1.49
N ASP A 487 15.00 -4.50 -2.18
CA ASP A 487 16.31 -4.89 -1.65
C ASP A 487 16.99 -3.76 -0.86
N VAL A 488 16.44 -3.41 0.30
CA VAL A 488 16.93 -2.33 1.14
C VAL A 488 18.31 -2.65 1.76
N SER A 489 19.16 -1.63 1.88
CA SER A 489 20.44 -1.77 2.58
C SER A 489 20.25 -2.14 4.06
N ARG A 490 20.97 -3.13 4.54
CA ARG A 490 21.10 -3.52 5.97
C ARG A 490 21.93 -2.47 6.70
N SER A 491 21.34 -1.30 6.90
CA SER A 491 21.97 -0.13 7.49
C SER A 491 20.96 0.80 8.13
N TRP A 492 21.40 1.69 9.01
CA TRP A 492 20.57 2.77 9.55
C TRP A 492 20.02 3.69 8.47
N GLY A 493 20.78 3.85 7.37
CA GLY A 493 20.31 4.57 6.17
C GLY A 493 19.17 3.85 5.44
N GLY A 494 19.14 2.52 5.48
CA GLY A 494 18.06 1.70 4.93
C GLY A 494 16.81 1.68 5.80
N LEU A 495 16.97 1.63 7.14
CA LEU A 495 15.84 1.68 8.08
C LEU A 495 15.09 3.03 8.01
N LYS A 496 15.83 4.12 7.95
CA LYS A 496 15.29 5.48 8.07
C LYS A 496 14.12 5.80 7.13
N PRO A 497 14.15 5.47 5.81
CA PRO A 497 13.06 5.82 4.89
C PRO A 497 11.87 4.85 4.92
N GLN A 498 11.86 3.78 5.72
CA GLN A 498 10.81 2.78 5.64
C GLN A 498 9.43 3.30 6.07
N VAL A 499 9.39 4.23 7.02
CA VAL A 499 8.14 4.92 7.40
C VAL A 499 7.60 5.74 6.24
N GLU A 500 8.45 6.56 5.61
CA GLU A 500 8.11 7.36 4.44
C GLU A 500 7.54 6.49 3.31
N LEU A 501 8.26 5.41 2.94
CA LEU A 501 7.87 4.52 1.85
C LEU A 501 6.51 3.87 2.10
N ALA A 502 6.28 3.33 3.30
CA ALA A 502 5.02 2.72 3.66
C ALA A 502 3.86 3.72 3.63
N LEU A 503 4.04 4.94 4.16
CA LEU A 503 3.01 5.98 4.18
C LEU A 503 2.67 6.50 2.78
N GLN A 504 3.66 6.68 1.90
CA GLN A 504 3.44 7.11 0.51
C GLN A 504 2.62 6.09 -0.29
N MET A 505 2.80 4.81 -0.04
CA MET A 505 2.03 3.75 -0.69
C MET A 505 0.63 3.60 -0.08
N SER A 506 0.52 3.73 1.23
CA SER A 506 -0.72 3.50 1.97
C SER A 506 -1.84 4.47 1.59
N VAL A 507 -1.53 5.74 1.32
CA VAL A 507 -2.52 6.76 0.92
C VAL A 507 -3.09 6.54 -0.49
N PHE A 508 -2.50 5.67 -1.29
CA PHE A 508 -3.00 5.24 -2.60
C PHE A 508 -3.59 3.81 -2.58
N GLY A 509 -3.87 3.25 -1.39
CA GLY A 509 -4.55 1.97 -1.22
C GLY A 509 -3.63 0.77 -1.03
N LEU A 510 -2.31 0.91 -1.21
CA LEU A 510 -1.32 -0.17 -1.03
C LEU A 510 -0.92 -0.27 0.45
N ALA A 511 -1.91 -0.50 1.30
CA ALA A 511 -1.84 -0.39 2.76
C ALA A 511 -0.99 -1.46 3.44
N TYR A 512 -0.64 -2.54 2.75
CA TYR A 512 0.19 -3.63 3.27
C TYR A 512 1.66 -3.53 2.85
N THR A 513 2.10 -2.36 2.39
CA THR A 513 3.51 -2.10 2.08
C THR A 513 4.37 -2.23 3.33
N HIS A 514 5.41 -3.06 3.26
CA HIS A 514 6.33 -3.34 4.36
C HIS A 514 7.78 -3.41 3.87
N SER A 515 8.74 -3.51 4.79
CA SER A 515 10.16 -3.69 4.45
C SER A 515 10.65 -5.09 4.78
N ASP A 516 11.76 -5.49 4.16
CA ASP A 516 12.57 -6.59 4.66
C ASP A 516 13.11 -6.19 6.03
N LEU A 517 12.56 -6.78 7.11
CA LEU A 517 12.93 -6.41 8.46
C LEU A 517 14.36 -6.89 8.78
N GLY A 518 15.17 -5.96 9.25
CA GLY A 518 16.61 -6.16 9.46
C GLY A 518 17.48 -5.70 8.28
N GLY A 519 16.89 -5.48 7.11
CA GLY A 519 17.54 -5.07 5.86
C GLY A 519 18.06 -6.26 5.03
N PHE A 520 17.87 -6.18 3.71
CA PHE A 520 18.22 -7.25 2.76
C PHE A 520 19.70 -7.23 2.40
N ALA A 521 20.15 -6.17 1.73
CA ALA A 521 21.46 -6.05 1.12
C ALA A 521 22.50 -5.54 2.12
N GLY A 522 23.66 -6.21 2.26
CA GLY A 522 24.72 -5.72 3.14
C GLY A 522 25.89 -6.64 3.28
N GLY A 523 26.88 -6.21 4.06
CA GLY A 523 28.05 -6.99 4.40
C GLY A 523 27.81 -8.07 5.44
N ASP A 524 28.89 -8.73 5.88
CA ASP A 524 28.85 -9.87 6.80
C ASP A 524 28.82 -9.48 8.29
N THR A 525 28.72 -8.17 8.58
CA THR A 525 28.68 -7.69 9.97
C THR A 525 27.23 -7.55 10.43
N PHE A 526 26.89 -8.24 11.50
CA PHE A 526 25.60 -8.11 12.17
C PHE A 526 25.61 -6.91 13.13
N ASP A 527 24.70 -5.98 12.93
CA ASP A 527 24.44 -4.86 13.85
C ASP A 527 23.22 -5.20 14.72
N ALA A 528 23.47 -5.58 15.95
CA ALA A 528 22.46 -6.04 16.90
C ALA A 528 21.44 -4.93 17.26
N GLU A 529 21.89 -3.67 17.41
CA GLU A 529 21.00 -2.55 17.69
C GLU A 529 20.08 -2.25 16.49
N LEU A 530 20.64 -2.14 15.28
CA LEU A 530 19.88 -1.93 14.06
C LEU A 530 18.80 -3.00 13.86
N TYR A 531 19.19 -4.27 13.99
CA TYR A 531 18.28 -5.40 13.85
C TYR A 531 17.13 -5.33 14.86
N THR A 532 17.45 -5.10 16.14
CA THR A 532 16.46 -4.95 17.22
C THR A 532 15.48 -3.81 16.91
N ARG A 533 15.98 -2.62 16.54
CA ARG A 533 15.14 -1.47 16.21
C ARG A 533 14.25 -1.71 14.98
N TRP A 534 14.76 -2.45 14.00
CA TRP A 534 13.95 -2.79 12.83
C TRP A 534 12.83 -3.78 13.15
N LEU A 535 13.07 -4.79 13.99
CA LEU A 535 12.02 -5.71 14.45
C LEU A 535 10.97 -5.00 15.33
N GLN A 536 11.40 -4.09 16.20
CA GLN A 536 10.49 -3.25 16.99
C GLN A 536 9.57 -2.43 16.09
N PHE A 537 10.10 -1.80 15.04
CA PHE A 537 9.30 -1.16 14.00
C PHE A 537 8.35 -2.14 13.30
N GLY A 538 8.84 -3.34 12.97
CA GLY A 538 8.05 -4.40 12.33
C GLY A 538 6.79 -4.79 13.11
N THR A 539 6.81 -4.72 14.44
CA THR A 539 5.66 -5.03 15.31
C THR A 539 4.44 -4.12 14.98
N PHE A 540 4.69 -2.88 14.60
CA PHE A 540 3.70 -1.88 14.24
C PHE A 540 3.71 -1.55 12.74
N SER A 541 4.03 -2.54 11.91
CA SER A 541 3.96 -2.47 10.45
C SER A 541 2.93 -3.47 9.90
N PRO A 542 2.42 -3.31 8.69
CA PRO A 542 1.36 -4.17 8.16
C PRO A 542 1.74 -5.65 8.10
N VAL A 543 2.99 -5.96 7.76
CA VAL A 543 3.52 -7.33 7.66
C VAL A 543 4.82 -7.44 8.46
N PHE A 544 4.97 -8.52 9.21
CA PHE A 544 6.20 -8.81 9.97
C PHE A 544 6.97 -9.93 9.26
N ARG A 545 7.91 -9.55 8.40
CA ARG A 545 8.71 -10.48 7.60
C ARG A 545 10.21 -10.13 7.69
N PRO A 546 10.95 -10.67 8.66
CA PRO A 546 12.41 -10.64 8.61
C PRO A 546 12.89 -11.30 7.32
N HIS A 547 13.72 -10.60 6.53
CA HIS A 547 14.25 -11.14 5.28
C HIS A 547 15.61 -10.53 4.96
N ALA A 548 16.56 -11.36 4.57
CA ALA A 548 17.93 -10.93 4.25
C ALA A 548 18.60 -11.87 3.25
N GLN A 549 19.73 -11.43 2.67
CA GLN A 549 20.66 -12.30 1.98
C GLN A 549 21.17 -13.39 2.92
N ASP A 550 21.70 -14.48 2.35
CA ASP A 550 22.11 -15.70 3.06
C ASP A 550 23.31 -15.51 4.02
N ASN A 551 24.05 -14.42 3.89
CA ASN A 551 25.23 -14.13 4.71
C ASN A 551 24.91 -13.74 6.17
N ILE A 552 23.70 -13.28 6.48
CA ILE A 552 23.24 -12.98 7.84
C ILE A 552 21.83 -13.57 8.02
N ALA A 553 21.63 -14.36 9.06
CA ALA A 553 20.30 -14.90 9.37
C ALA A 553 19.30 -13.79 9.72
N PRO A 554 18.18 -13.66 8.98
CA PRO A 554 17.13 -12.72 9.35
C PRO A 554 16.25 -13.21 10.50
N GLU A 555 16.28 -14.50 10.81
CA GLU A 555 15.44 -15.12 11.83
C GLU A 555 16.01 -14.90 13.24
N PRO A 556 15.21 -14.39 14.20
CA PRO A 556 15.68 -14.11 15.55
C PRO A 556 16.15 -15.36 16.31
N VAL A 557 15.65 -16.54 15.95
CA VAL A 557 16.02 -17.82 16.57
C VAL A 557 17.49 -18.19 16.43
N PHE A 558 18.21 -17.58 15.49
CA PHE A 558 19.64 -17.82 15.25
C PHE A 558 20.57 -16.76 15.86
N HIS A 559 20.03 -15.80 16.59
CA HIS A 559 20.81 -14.78 17.30
C HIS A 559 20.91 -15.07 18.78
N ASP A 560 21.91 -14.45 19.44
CA ASP A 560 22.11 -14.55 20.88
C ASP A 560 21.26 -13.52 21.65
N ASP A 561 21.10 -13.72 22.97
CA ASP A 561 20.53 -12.73 23.85
C ASP A 561 21.49 -11.51 24.01
N PRO A 562 20.93 -10.28 24.17
CA PRO A 562 19.52 -9.99 24.43
C PRO A 562 18.67 -9.84 23.15
N VAL A 563 19.25 -9.87 21.94
CA VAL A 563 18.53 -9.65 20.66
C VAL A 563 17.36 -10.61 20.53
N LYS A 564 17.59 -11.89 20.76
CA LYS A 564 16.57 -12.93 20.63
C LYS A 564 15.42 -12.76 21.63
N SER A 565 15.72 -12.48 22.90
CA SER A 565 14.68 -12.28 23.92
C SER A 565 13.84 -11.06 23.63
N ILE A 566 14.44 -9.94 23.23
CA ILE A 566 13.72 -8.73 22.83
C ILE A 566 12.85 -9.00 21.60
N ALA A 567 13.40 -9.67 20.58
CA ALA A 567 12.65 -10.04 19.38
C ALA A 567 11.43 -10.93 19.73
N ARG A 568 11.59 -11.93 20.64
CA ARG A 568 10.47 -12.75 21.12
C ARG A 568 9.38 -11.92 21.77
N GLU A 569 9.71 -10.99 22.64
CA GLU A 569 8.74 -10.09 23.32
C GLU A 569 7.97 -9.24 22.30
N PHE A 570 8.63 -8.64 21.31
CA PHE A 570 7.98 -7.82 20.30
C PHE A 570 7.18 -8.63 19.27
N ILE A 571 7.61 -9.84 18.93
CA ILE A 571 6.81 -10.77 18.13
C ILE A 571 5.58 -11.20 18.92
N GLN A 572 5.73 -11.58 20.21
CA GLN A 572 4.57 -11.94 21.04
C GLN A 572 3.58 -10.78 21.16
N LEU A 573 4.05 -9.55 21.40
CA LEU A 573 3.20 -8.36 21.42
C LEU A 573 2.40 -8.20 20.12
N ARG A 574 3.01 -8.47 18.96
CA ARG A 574 2.29 -8.43 17.69
C ARG A 574 1.14 -9.45 17.64
N TYR A 575 1.35 -10.65 18.18
CA TYR A 575 0.29 -11.66 18.27
C TYR A 575 -0.77 -11.28 19.31
N ASP A 576 -0.38 -10.72 20.43
CA ASP A 576 -1.32 -10.22 21.44
C ASP A 576 -2.18 -9.08 20.88
N MET A 577 -1.65 -8.26 19.97
CA MET A 577 -2.38 -7.22 19.24
C MET A 577 -3.19 -7.76 18.05
N LEU A 578 -3.26 -9.07 17.79
CA LEU A 578 -3.94 -9.63 16.63
C LEU A 578 -5.40 -9.16 16.48
N PRO A 579 -6.25 -9.10 17.53
CA PRO A 579 -7.62 -8.60 17.41
C PRO A 579 -7.69 -7.14 16.94
N TYR A 580 -6.80 -6.28 17.44
CA TYR A 580 -6.68 -4.89 17.02
C TYR A 580 -6.21 -4.79 15.57
N ASN A 581 -5.13 -5.46 15.22
CA ASN A 581 -4.55 -5.47 13.86
C ASN A 581 -5.54 -6.01 12.82
N TYR A 582 -6.33 -7.03 13.19
CA TYR A 582 -7.34 -7.60 12.31
C TYR A 582 -8.53 -6.67 12.11
N SER A 583 -8.93 -5.91 13.13
CA SER A 583 -9.92 -4.83 12.98
C SER A 583 -9.44 -3.73 12.03
N LEU A 584 -8.15 -3.36 12.07
CA LEU A 584 -7.58 -2.42 11.10
C LEU A 584 -7.61 -2.97 9.66
N ALA A 585 -7.41 -4.29 9.49
CA ALA A 585 -7.54 -4.96 8.20
C ALA A 585 -8.99 -4.93 7.68
N PHE A 586 -9.97 -5.12 8.56
CA PHE A 586 -11.39 -4.94 8.23
C PHE A 586 -11.72 -3.49 7.83
N GLU A 587 -11.23 -2.49 8.58
CA GLU A 587 -11.41 -1.07 8.22
C GLU A 587 -10.83 -0.76 6.83
N ASN A 588 -9.67 -1.34 6.51
CA ASN A 588 -9.06 -1.20 5.20
C ASN A 588 -9.93 -1.82 4.11
N ALA A 589 -10.42 -3.05 4.29
CA ALA A 589 -11.27 -3.73 3.33
C ALA A 589 -12.65 -3.07 3.17
N LEU A 590 -13.24 -2.55 4.25
CA LEU A 590 -14.56 -1.92 4.23
C LEU A 590 -14.51 -0.49 3.69
N PHE A 591 -13.52 0.31 4.10
CA PHE A 591 -13.50 1.76 3.93
C PHE A 591 -12.28 2.28 3.15
N GLY A 592 -11.30 1.44 2.84
CA GLY A 592 -10.04 1.87 2.23
C GLY A 592 -9.09 2.62 3.19
N THR A 593 -9.38 2.63 4.48
CA THR A 593 -8.55 3.31 5.49
C THR A 593 -7.26 2.52 5.73
N PRO A 594 -6.07 3.09 5.56
CA PRO A 594 -4.83 2.36 5.75
C PRO A 594 -4.55 2.04 7.22
N LEU A 595 -3.78 0.96 7.47
CA LEU A 595 -3.32 0.56 8.81
C LEU A 595 -2.29 1.57 9.34
N MET A 596 -1.24 1.87 8.55
CA MET A 596 -0.30 2.96 8.80
C MET A 596 -0.85 4.25 8.20
N ARG A 597 -1.03 5.28 9.03
CA ARG A 597 -1.66 6.56 8.65
C ARG A 597 -0.68 7.71 8.82
N PRO A 598 -0.46 8.56 7.79
CA PRO A 598 0.28 9.82 8.00
C PRO A 598 -0.39 10.67 9.08
N LEU A 599 0.39 11.38 9.89
CA LEU A 599 -0.17 12.26 10.92
C LEU A 599 -1.12 13.32 10.30
N ALA A 600 -0.82 13.81 9.09
CA ALA A 600 -1.68 14.75 8.37
C ALA A 600 -3.08 14.20 8.08
N MET A 601 -3.23 12.87 7.89
CA MET A 601 -4.52 12.24 7.65
C MET A 601 -5.42 12.24 8.90
N VAL A 602 -4.81 12.19 10.10
CA VAL A 602 -5.54 12.08 11.37
C VAL A 602 -5.73 13.45 12.05
N PHE A 603 -4.74 14.33 11.96
CA PHE A 603 -4.75 15.63 12.64
C PHE A 603 -5.05 16.82 11.73
N ASN A 604 -5.16 16.61 10.43
CA ASN A 604 -5.57 17.60 9.41
C ASN A 604 -4.85 18.97 9.51
N GLU A 605 -3.56 18.96 9.85
CA GLU A 605 -2.70 20.16 9.92
C GLU A 605 -1.56 20.04 8.93
N ASN A 606 -1.31 21.07 8.13
CA ASN A 606 -0.25 21.10 7.10
C ASN A 606 1.16 20.78 7.61
N LYS A 607 1.47 21.09 8.88
CA LYS A 607 2.78 20.77 9.47
C LYS A 607 3.08 19.28 9.49
N TRP A 608 2.04 18.45 9.58
CA TRP A 608 2.17 16.98 9.64
C TRP A 608 2.44 16.34 8.28
N PHE A 609 2.27 17.06 7.17
CA PHE A 609 2.59 16.54 5.84
C PHE A 609 4.06 16.14 5.67
N GLU A 610 4.98 16.79 6.39
CA GLU A 610 6.41 16.50 6.32
C GLU A 610 6.88 15.42 7.31
N SER A 611 5.99 14.91 8.16
CA SER A 611 6.37 13.97 9.22
C SER A 611 6.66 12.58 8.65
N ALA A 612 7.94 12.21 8.63
CA ALA A 612 8.43 10.86 8.32
C ALA A 612 8.98 10.14 9.56
N LYS A 613 8.92 10.76 10.76
CA LYS A 613 9.46 10.20 11.99
C LYS A 613 8.44 9.41 12.79
N SER A 614 7.16 9.74 12.64
CA SER A 614 6.07 9.15 13.38
C SER A 614 4.86 8.97 12.51
N TYR A 615 4.04 8.00 12.85
CA TYR A 615 2.79 7.70 12.15
C TYR A 615 1.75 7.20 13.16
N MET A 616 0.47 7.17 12.76
CA MET A 616 -0.56 6.49 13.52
C MET A 616 -0.71 5.04 13.04
N TRP A 617 -0.73 4.10 13.96
CA TRP A 617 -1.12 2.72 13.74
C TRP A 617 -2.59 2.58 14.17
N GLY A 618 -3.48 2.57 13.19
CA GLY A 618 -4.89 2.85 13.41
C GLY A 618 -5.11 4.27 13.94
N ASP A 619 -6.16 4.46 14.74
CA ASP A 619 -6.47 5.74 15.40
C ASP A 619 -5.95 5.82 16.83
N ALA A 620 -5.54 4.68 17.40
CA ALA A 620 -5.17 4.58 18.81
C ALA A 620 -3.69 4.85 19.09
N LEU A 621 -2.77 4.36 18.23
CA LEU A 621 -1.35 4.32 18.55
C LEU A 621 -0.54 5.31 17.71
N LEU A 622 0.23 6.18 18.36
CA LEU A 622 1.29 6.96 17.73
C LEU A 622 2.61 6.21 17.89
N VAL A 623 3.22 5.84 16.78
CA VAL A 623 4.46 5.06 16.71
C VAL A 623 5.59 5.94 16.17
N SER A 624 6.73 5.94 16.84
CA SER A 624 7.90 6.76 16.43
C SER A 624 9.18 5.90 16.41
N PRO A 625 9.46 5.22 15.28
CA PRO A 625 10.62 4.33 15.16
C PRO A 625 11.96 5.02 15.40
N VAL A 626 12.84 4.34 16.14
CA VAL A 626 14.21 4.80 16.37
C VAL A 626 15.06 4.44 15.14
N THR A 627 15.47 5.44 14.39
CA THR A 627 16.17 5.27 13.10
C THR A 627 17.61 5.77 13.09
N GLN A 628 18.21 5.92 14.29
CA GLN A 628 19.59 6.34 14.47
C GLN A 628 20.27 5.51 15.57
N PRO A 629 21.55 5.17 15.42
CA PRO A 629 22.28 4.37 16.41
C PRO A 629 22.60 5.14 17.70
N ASN A 630 22.82 4.40 18.78
CA ASN A 630 23.38 4.90 20.05
C ASN A 630 22.58 6.04 20.70
N GLN A 631 21.26 6.08 20.52
CA GLN A 631 20.41 7.10 21.13
C GLN A 631 20.08 6.74 22.58
N GLN A 632 20.25 7.71 23.50
CA GLN A 632 19.81 7.58 24.91
C GLN A 632 18.40 8.15 25.12
N THR A 633 17.97 9.04 24.24
CA THR A 633 16.63 9.62 24.19
C THR A 633 16.18 9.76 22.75
N TRP A 634 14.85 9.77 22.53
CA TRP A 634 14.26 9.98 21.23
C TRP A 634 13.23 11.10 21.30
N ALA A 635 13.48 12.18 20.56
CA ALA A 635 12.60 13.33 20.53
C ALA A 635 11.38 13.06 19.63
N VAL A 636 10.18 13.13 20.20
CA VAL A 636 8.90 12.91 19.49
C VAL A 636 7.98 14.09 19.70
N GLU A 637 7.48 14.66 18.63
CA GLU A 637 6.42 15.66 18.67
C GLU A 637 5.07 14.96 18.85
N LEU A 638 4.49 15.04 20.03
CA LEU A 638 3.15 14.52 20.31
C LEU A 638 2.09 15.51 19.82
N PRO A 639 1.12 15.08 19.02
CA PRO A 639 -0.03 15.92 18.65
C PRO A 639 -0.82 16.38 19.87
N PRO A 640 -1.64 17.45 19.76
CA PRO A 640 -2.48 17.93 20.86
C PRO A 640 -3.37 16.80 21.46
N GLY A 641 -3.61 16.86 22.77
CA GLY A 641 -4.40 15.89 23.52
C GLY A 641 -3.61 15.22 24.64
N ILE A 642 -4.20 14.23 25.26
CA ILE A 642 -3.57 13.39 26.27
C ILE A 642 -3.13 12.09 25.64
N TRP A 643 -1.92 11.64 26.00
CA TRP A 643 -1.28 10.43 25.53
C TRP A 643 -0.77 9.60 26.71
N PHE A 644 -0.74 8.30 26.55
CA PHE A 644 -0.16 7.37 27.51
C PHE A 644 0.96 6.60 26.83
N ASP A 645 2.10 6.47 27.50
CA ASP A 645 3.12 5.51 27.07
C ASP A 645 2.53 4.09 27.08
N PHE A 646 2.66 3.40 25.97
CA PHE A 646 2.05 2.08 25.77
C PHE A 646 2.54 1.04 26.80
N PHE A 647 3.84 1.06 27.12
CA PHE A 647 4.46 0.05 27.98
C PHE A 647 4.35 0.38 29.48
N SER A 648 4.46 1.64 29.84
CA SER A 648 4.48 2.05 31.26
C SER A 648 3.16 2.65 31.74
N SER A 649 2.21 2.95 30.85
CA SER A 649 0.99 3.72 31.13
C SER A 649 1.24 5.14 31.68
N ALA A 650 2.47 5.65 31.57
CA ALA A 650 2.78 7.02 31.99
C ALA A 650 2.04 8.04 31.11
N LYS A 651 1.39 9.02 31.77
CA LYS A 651 0.57 10.04 31.11
C LYS A 651 1.41 11.21 30.62
N TYR A 652 1.16 11.65 29.38
CA TYR A 652 1.81 12.78 28.73
C TYR A 652 0.80 13.80 28.20
N GLN A 653 1.12 15.08 28.37
CA GLN A 653 0.41 16.16 27.68
C GLN A 653 1.03 16.37 26.30
N GLY A 654 0.22 16.20 25.25
CA GLY A 654 0.62 16.49 23.86
C GLY A 654 0.66 17.99 23.51
N GLY A 655 0.84 18.30 22.23
CA GLY A 655 1.07 19.65 21.71
C GLY A 655 2.51 20.14 21.91
N LYS A 656 3.44 19.24 22.20
CA LYS A 656 4.87 19.54 22.42
C LYS A 656 5.76 18.36 22.08
N THR A 657 7.04 18.62 21.94
CA THR A 657 8.06 17.58 21.82
C THR A 657 8.36 16.98 23.19
N VAL A 658 8.47 15.65 23.24
CA VAL A 658 8.82 14.86 24.42
C VAL A 658 10.10 14.09 24.12
N ASP A 659 11.07 14.13 25.03
CA ASP A 659 12.26 13.28 24.97
C ASP A 659 11.95 11.95 25.66
N TYR A 660 11.78 10.89 24.86
CA TYR A 660 11.51 9.53 25.33
C TYR A 660 12.83 8.86 25.75
N PRO A 661 12.97 8.38 27.00
CA PRO A 661 14.17 7.68 27.40
C PRO A 661 14.28 6.31 26.73
N LEU A 662 15.41 6.01 26.09
CA LEU A 662 15.62 4.78 25.34
C LEU A 662 16.47 3.77 26.11
N THR A 663 16.03 2.52 26.08
CA THR A 663 16.78 1.31 26.36
C THR A 663 16.68 0.37 25.16
N GLN A 664 17.38 -0.76 25.13
CA GLN A 664 17.26 -1.67 23.97
C GLN A 664 15.90 -2.38 23.91
N ASP A 665 15.27 -2.58 25.05
CA ASP A 665 14.00 -3.30 25.23
C ASP A 665 12.75 -2.42 25.21
N ASN A 666 12.89 -1.10 25.07
CA ASN A 666 11.75 -0.21 24.89
C ASN A 666 11.67 0.43 23.51
N PHE A 667 10.49 0.88 23.15
CA PHE A 667 10.21 1.47 21.86
C PHE A 667 9.16 2.59 21.99
N PRO A 668 9.34 3.76 21.35
CA PRO A 668 8.45 4.89 21.51
C PRO A 668 7.08 4.66 20.87
N VAL A 669 6.11 4.28 21.68
CA VAL A 669 4.69 4.12 21.29
C VAL A 669 3.81 4.77 22.35
N TRP A 670 2.86 5.58 21.91
CA TRP A 670 1.87 6.22 22.78
C TRP A 670 0.46 5.86 22.36
N VAL A 671 -0.40 5.67 23.35
CA VAL A 671 -1.83 5.46 23.17
C VAL A 671 -2.55 6.79 23.38
N LYS A 672 -3.42 7.16 22.48
CA LYS A 672 -4.28 8.34 22.61
C LYS A 672 -5.34 8.10 23.69
N ALA A 673 -5.55 9.08 24.58
CA ALA A 673 -6.64 9.01 25.56
C ALA A 673 -8.00 8.79 24.88
N GLY A 674 -8.85 7.96 25.47
CA GLY A 674 -10.14 7.56 24.94
C GLY A 674 -10.06 6.40 23.92
N SER A 675 -8.88 5.83 23.68
CA SER A 675 -8.76 4.71 22.75
C SER A 675 -9.13 3.37 23.39
N PHE A 676 -9.77 2.52 22.59
CA PHE A 676 -9.95 1.10 22.86
C PHE A 676 -8.94 0.29 22.06
N MET A 677 -8.48 -0.80 22.62
CA MET A 677 -7.64 -1.77 21.92
C MET A 677 -7.99 -3.19 22.36
N PRO A 678 -8.65 -3.98 21.51
CA PRO A 678 -8.85 -5.40 21.75
C PRO A 678 -7.53 -6.16 21.59
N MET A 679 -7.24 -7.05 22.51
CA MET A 679 -6.04 -7.88 22.53
C MET A 679 -6.37 -9.35 22.82
N SER A 680 -5.39 -10.21 22.62
CA SER A 680 -5.37 -11.61 23.01
C SER A 680 -4.09 -11.90 23.79
N GLU A 681 -3.95 -13.06 24.40
CA GLU A 681 -2.77 -13.42 25.20
C GLU A 681 -2.18 -14.75 24.73
N GLY A 682 -0.85 -14.78 24.57
CA GLY A 682 -0.05 -16.00 24.45
C GLY A 682 -0.25 -16.84 23.18
N LEU A 683 -0.63 -16.23 22.07
CA LEU A 683 -0.80 -16.94 20.79
C LEU A 683 0.56 -17.37 20.23
N SER A 684 0.68 -18.63 19.82
CA SER A 684 1.82 -19.16 19.08
C SER A 684 1.61 -19.22 17.56
N ARG A 685 0.36 -19.10 17.11
CA ARG A 685 -0.08 -19.03 15.71
C ARG A 685 -1.31 -18.14 15.64
N THR A 686 -1.51 -17.47 14.54
CA THR A 686 -2.74 -16.68 14.31
C THR A 686 -3.97 -17.59 14.17
N GLU A 687 -3.82 -18.83 13.73
CA GLU A 687 -4.90 -19.84 13.68
C GLU A 687 -5.38 -20.26 15.09
N HIS A 688 -4.55 -20.08 16.14
CA HIS A 688 -4.93 -20.41 17.52
C HIS A 688 -5.77 -19.30 18.17
N PHE A 689 -6.05 -18.22 17.45
CA PHE A 689 -6.94 -17.17 17.97
C PHE A 689 -8.32 -17.74 18.32
N ASP A 690 -8.70 -17.61 19.58
CA ASP A 690 -9.99 -18.01 20.09
C ASP A 690 -10.87 -16.79 20.34
N ALA A 691 -11.88 -16.63 19.52
CA ALA A 691 -12.84 -15.54 19.62
C ALA A 691 -13.65 -15.51 20.94
N ARG A 692 -13.61 -16.60 21.72
CA ARG A 692 -14.24 -16.66 23.05
C ARG A 692 -13.47 -15.88 24.11
N GLU A 693 -12.17 -15.73 23.96
CA GLU A 693 -11.29 -15.06 24.92
C GLU A 693 -10.84 -13.71 24.33
N LEU A 694 -11.28 -12.62 24.94
CA LEU A 694 -10.97 -11.28 24.46
C LEU A 694 -10.58 -10.37 25.62
N GLU A 695 -9.45 -9.71 25.50
CA GLU A 695 -9.02 -8.67 26.40
C GLU A 695 -9.28 -7.30 25.76
N LEU A 696 -10.00 -6.41 26.49
CA LEU A 696 -10.37 -5.08 26.00
C LEU A 696 -9.69 -4.02 26.85
N HIS A 697 -8.70 -3.35 26.29
CA HIS A 697 -8.01 -2.23 26.93
C HIS A 697 -8.70 -0.92 26.60
N TYR A 698 -8.84 -0.04 27.60
CA TYR A 698 -9.33 1.33 27.44
C TYR A 698 -8.44 2.32 28.21
N TRP A 699 -7.98 3.38 27.54
CA TRP A 699 -7.13 4.43 28.15
C TRP A 699 -7.98 5.63 28.55
N HIS A 700 -8.36 5.65 29.83
CA HIS A 700 -9.24 6.68 30.38
C HIS A 700 -8.51 8.00 30.65
N ASP A 701 -9.14 9.11 30.30
CA ASP A 701 -8.81 10.46 30.78
C ASP A 701 -10.07 11.33 30.83
N HIS A 702 -10.24 12.07 31.89
CA HIS A 702 -11.42 12.93 32.09
C HIS A 702 -11.57 14.03 31.02
N SER A 703 -10.53 14.37 30.26
CA SER A 703 -10.63 15.31 29.13
C SER A 703 -11.36 14.73 27.93
N VAL A 704 -11.58 13.40 27.90
CA VAL A 704 -12.32 12.69 26.86
C VAL A 704 -13.67 12.25 27.43
N THR A 705 -14.70 13.02 27.18
CA THR A 705 -16.05 12.78 27.74
C THR A 705 -16.82 11.67 27.00
N SER A 706 -16.43 11.34 25.77
CA SER A 706 -17.01 10.22 25.02
C SER A 706 -16.04 9.70 23.96
N SER A 707 -16.07 8.40 23.73
CA SER A 707 -15.32 7.75 22.66
C SER A 707 -16.01 6.46 22.20
N SER A 708 -15.66 6.00 21.01
CA SER A 708 -16.22 4.77 20.43
C SER A 708 -15.17 4.03 19.61
N TYR A 709 -15.34 2.72 19.48
CA TYR A 709 -14.51 1.85 18.65
C TYR A 709 -15.33 0.67 18.16
N THR A 710 -15.09 0.20 16.93
CA THR A 710 -15.72 -1.00 16.41
C THR A 710 -14.67 -2.09 16.23
N TYR A 711 -14.80 -3.15 17.01
CA TYR A 711 -14.03 -4.38 16.83
C TYR A 711 -14.73 -5.27 15.81
N TYR A 712 -13.96 -5.86 14.90
CA TYR A 712 -14.44 -6.75 13.83
C TYR A 712 -13.89 -8.16 13.99
N GLU A 713 -14.71 -9.16 13.68
CA GLU A 713 -14.36 -10.56 13.80
C GLU A 713 -15.10 -11.44 12.79
N ASP A 714 -14.40 -12.42 12.22
CA ASP A 714 -14.94 -13.49 11.38
C ASP A 714 -14.14 -14.80 11.56
N ASP A 715 -14.32 -15.77 10.65
CA ASP A 715 -13.61 -17.06 10.69
C ASP A 715 -12.11 -16.98 10.30
N GLY A 716 -11.62 -15.83 9.87
CA GLY A 716 -10.21 -15.59 9.52
C GLY A 716 -9.77 -16.02 8.13
N LYS A 717 -10.63 -16.66 7.32
CA LYS A 717 -10.25 -17.29 6.05
C LYS A 717 -11.27 -17.15 4.91
N ASN A 718 -12.55 -17.00 5.19
CA ASN A 718 -13.58 -16.90 4.15
C ASN A 718 -13.37 -15.64 3.29
N PRO A 719 -13.15 -15.77 1.96
CA PRO A 719 -12.87 -14.61 1.11
C PRO A 719 -14.07 -13.68 0.94
N ASN A 720 -15.29 -14.19 1.13
CA ASN A 720 -16.54 -13.47 0.94
C ASN A 720 -17.09 -12.85 2.23
N SER A 721 -16.35 -12.85 3.34
CA SER A 721 -16.86 -12.36 4.64
C SER A 721 -17.36 -10.92 4.56
N VAL A 722 -16.58 -10.02 3.96
CA VAL A 722 -16.92 -8.60 3.84
C VAL A 722 -18.12 -8.40 2.90
N GLU A 723 -18.09 -8.99 1.71
CA GLU A 723 -19.12 -8.79 0.68
C GLU A 723 -20.48 -9.35 1.11
N LYS A 724 -20.49 -10.50 1.80
CA LYS A 724 -21.71 -11.19 2.26
C LYS A 724 -22.13 -10.81 3.68
N GLY A 725 -21.39 -9.93 4.36
CA GLY A 725 -21.66 -9.55 5.74
C GLY A 725 -21.52 -10.71 6.73
N LEU A 726 -20.62 -11.67 6.45
CA LEU A 726 -20.37 -12.86 7.29
C LEU A 726 -19.30 -12.55 8.34
N TYR A 727 -19.56 -11.58 9.17
CA TYR A 727 -18.70 -11.15 10.28
C TYR A 727 -19.55 -10.56 11.41
N THR A 728 -18.96 -10.42 12.59
CA THR A 728 -19.55 -9.70 13.71
C THR A 728 -18.80 -8.40 13.98
N THR A 729 -19.54 -7.46 14.53
CA THR A 729 -18.97 -6.24 15.12
C THR A 729 -19.30 -6.21 16.60
N LEU A 730 -18.33 -5.73 17.40
CA LEU A 730 -18.54 -5.37 18.78
C LEU A 730 -18.30 -3.86 18.90
N GLN A 731 -19.40 -3.12 19.07
CA GLN A 731 -19.36 -1.68 19.27
C GLN A 731 -19.03 -1.38 20.73
N LEU A 732 -17.86 -0.77 20.94
CA LEU A 732 -17.38 -0.35 22.25
C LEU A 732 -17.58 1.16 22.38
N ASN A 733 -18.24 1.60 23.46
CA ASN A 733 -18.37 3.02 23.76
C ASN A 733 -17.93 3.32 25.19
N ALA A 734 -17.43 4.52 25.41
CA ALA A 734 -17.13 5.07 26.71
C ALA A 734 -17.78 6.45 26.85
N SER A 735 -18.32 6.73 28.01
CA SER A 735 -18.82 8.06 28.37
C SER A 735 -18.48 8.38 29.83
N VAL A 736 -18.22 9.66 30.12
CA VAL A 736 -17.96 10.19 31.46
C VAL A 736 -19.05 11.19 31.76
N ASP A 737 -19.75 10.99 32.88
CA ASP A 737 -20.83 11.88 33.29
C ASP A 737 -20.34 13.08 34.15
N GLU A 738 -21.27 13.92 34.63
CA GLU A 738 -20.96 15.09 35.45
C GLU A 738 -20.38 14.73 36.85
N SER A 739 -20.61 13.48 37.30
CA SER A 739 -20.08 12.95 38.57
C SER A 739 -18.68 12.36 38.38
N ALA A 740 -18.14 12.39 37.19
CA ALA A 740 -16.90 11.75 36.74
C ALA A 740 -16.96 10.20 36.73
N ASP A 741 -18.17 9.62 36.76
CA ASP A 741 -18.35 8.18 36.62
C ASP A 741 -18.10 7.76 35.15
N LEU A 742 -17.33 6.69 34.99
CA LEU A 742 -17.03 6.13 33.66
C LEU A 742 -18.02 5.00 33.33
N THR A 743 -18.76 5.16 32.26
CA THR A 743 -19.64 4.12 31.73
C THR A 743 -19.02 3.56 30.43
N LEU A 744 -18.87 2.24 30.37
CA LEU A 744 -18.42 1.50 29.19
C LEU A 744 -19.56 0.60 28.71
N THR A 745 -19.84 0.59 27.41
CA THR A 745 -20.86 -0.31 26.82
C THR A 745 -20.26 -1.18 25.72
N LEU A 746 -20.81 -2.38 25.61
CA LEU A 746 -20.57 -3.34 24.54
C LEU A 746 -21.87 -3.70 23.85
N ASP A 747 -21.92 -3.61 22.52
CA ASP A 747 -23.06 -4.03 21.70
C ASP A 747 -22.59 -4.85 20.53
N SER A 748 -23.03 -6.12 20.46
CA SER A 748 -22.67 -7.05 19.36
C SER A 748 -23.71 -7.06 18.26
N GLN A 749 -23.24 -7.12 17.01
CA GLN A 749 -24.10 -7.25 15.82
C GLN A 749 -23.45 -8.18 14.79
N GLY A 750 -24.29 -8.77 13.91
CA GLY A 750 -23.85 -9.65 12.84
C GLY A 750 -23.70 -11.12 13.25
N SER A 751 -23.22 -11.94 12.34
CA SER A 751 -22.94 -13.35 12.58
C SER A 751 -22.02 -13.94 11.50
N TYR A 752 -21.30 -14.99 11.86
CA TYR A 752 -20.50 -15.80 10.92
C TYR A 752 -20.56 -17.28 11.28
N ILE A 753 -20.13 -18.15 10.36
CA ILE A 753 -20.15 -19.60 10.58
C ILE A 753 -19.08 -19.97 11.61
N GLY A 754 -19.47 -20.67 12.66
CA GLY A 754 -18.57 -21.06 13.75
C GLY A 754 -18.46 -20.03 14.88
N MET A 755 -19.23 -18.94 14.82
CA MET A 755 -19.31 -17.93 15.89
C MET A 755 -19.63 -18.60 17.24
N PRO A 756 -18.89 -18.32 18.32
CA PRO A 756 -19.17 -18.84 19.65
C PRO A 756 -20.49 -18.30 20.20
N GLN A 757 -21.10 -19.00 21.16
CA GLN A 757 -22.32 -18.55 21.81
C GLN A 757 -22.05 -17.59 22.99
N GLN A 758 -20.91 -17.77 23.65
CA GLN A 758 -20.50 -16.97 24.80
C GLN A 758 -19.07 -16.49 24.63
N ARG A 759 -18.78 -15.37 25.27
CA ARG A 759 -17.46 -14.73 25.28
C ARG A 759 -17.04 -14.43 26.71
N ASN A 760 -15.78 -14.76 27.03
CA ASN A 760 -15.11 -14.32 28.25
C ASN A 760 -14.37 -13.02 27.93
N ILE A 761 -14.71 -11.95 28.61
CA ILE A 761 -14.10 -10.64 28.40
C ILE A 761 -13.31 -10.25 29.65
N THR A 762 -12.06 -9.90 29.47
CA THR A 762 -11.26 -9.18 30.47
C THR A 762 -11.16 -7.73 30.05
N TYR A 763 -11.80 -6.84 30.80
CA TYR A 763 -11.68 -5.40 30.59
C TYR A 763 -10.54 -4.84 31.42
N VAL A 764 -9.63 -4.07 30.79
CA VAL A 764 -8.50 -3.40 31.46
C VAL A 764 -8.61 -1.89 31.22
N VAL A 765 -8.91 -1.14 32.27
CA VAL A 765 -9.04 0.32 32.23
C VAL A 765 -7.75 0.94 32.76
N HIS A 766 -7.05 1.67 31.89
CA HIS A 766 -5.82 2.41 32.21
C HIS A 766 -6.11 3.86 32.55
N GLY A 767 -5.16 4.54 33.21
CA GLY A 767 -5.19 5.99 33.44
C GLY A 767 -6.10 6.47 34.55
N LEU A 768 -6.67 5.56 35.36
CA LEU A 768 -7.42 5.93 36.54
C LEU A 768 -6.50 6.59 37.58
N THR A 769 -6.97 7.66 38.22
CA THR A 769 -6.16 8.42 39.22
C THR A 769 -6.11 7.72 40.56
N GLU A 770 -7.19 7.03 40.95
CA GLU A 770 -7.35 6.32 42.20
C GLU A 770 -8.18 5.05 42.04
N ARG A 771 -8.17 4.20 43.04
CA ARG A 771 -8.97 2.97 43.06
C ARG A 771 -10.47 3.30 43.07
N PRO A 772 -11.26 2.80 42.13
CA PRO A 772 -12.71 2.96 42.08
C PRO A 772 -13.38 2.45 43.37
N GLN A 773 -14.39 3.16 43.86
CA GLN A 773 -15.16 2.76 45.00
C GLN A 773 -16.12 1.62 44.68
N LYS A 774 -16.63 1.58 43.45
CA LYS A 774 -17.63 0.62 43.03
C LYS A 774 -17.51 0.33 41.54
N VAL A 775 -17.71 -0.93 41.19
CA VAL A 775 -17.80 -1.39 39.80
C VAL A 775 -19.08 -2.19 39.64
N LEU A 776 -19.87 -1.86 38.63
CA LEU A 776 -21.12 -2.55 38.30
C LEU A 776 -21.03 -3.11 36.90
N VAL A 777 -21.60 -4.31 36.69
CA VAL A 777 -21.88 -4.90 35.39
C VAL A 777 -23.39 -5.15 35.33
N ASP A 778 -24.07 -4.54 34.36
CA ASP A 778 -25.53 -4.59 34.21
C ASP A 778 -26.28 -4.24 35.55
N GLY A 779 -25.76 -3.21 36.25
CA GLY A 779 -26.28 -2.73 37.51
C GLY A 779 -25.93 -3.58 38.72
N ALA A 780 -25.32 -4.75 38.59
CA ALA A 780 -24.91 -5.64 39.67
C ALA A 780 -23.43 -5.39 40.07
N PRO A 781 -23.10 -5.39 41.39
CA PRO A 781 -21.70 -5.26 41.80
C PRO A 781 -20.84 -6.40 41.28
N ALA A 782 -19.71 -6.03 40.65
CA ALA A 782 -18.79 -6.99 40.05
C ALA A 782 -17.40 -6.92 40.72
N PRO A 783 -16.72 -8.05 40.94
CA PRO A 783 -15.37 -8.04 41.48
C PRO A 783 -14.38 -7.48 40.42
N ALA A 784 -13.53 -6.57 40.89
CA ALA A 784 -12.49 -5.99 40.04
C ALA A 784 -11.16 -5.92 40.81
N THR A 785 -10.06 -6.09 40.04
CA THR A 785 -8.70 -6.03 40.58
C THR A 785 -8.07 -4.67 40.26
N TRP A 786 -7.53 -4.02 41.31
CA TRP A 786 -6.84 -2.74 41.18
C TRP A 786 -5.32 -2.92 41.25
N SER A 787 -4.60 -2.32 40.30
CA SER A 787 -3.14 -2.21 40.31
C SER A 787 -2.70 -0.80 40.68
N GLU A 788 -2.14 -0.62 41.87
CA GLU A 788 -1.65 0.68 42.32
C GLU A 788 -0.47 1.19 41.49
N LYS A 789 0.41 0.28 41.03
CA LYS A 789 1.58 0.60 40.22
C LYS A 789 1.20 1.03 38.82
N GLY A 790 0.30 0.30 38.17
CA GLY A 790 -0.16 0.56 36.79
C GLY A 790 -1.28 1.59 36.69
N LYS A 791 -1.91 1.96 37.84
CA LYS A 791 -3.15 2.74 37.85
C LYS A 791 -4.21 2.14 36.92
N THR A 792 -4.36 0.81 36.97
CA THR A 792 -5.24 0.02 36.14
C THR A 792 -6.28 -0.73 36.94
N LEU A 793 -7.47 -0.84 36.38
CA LEU A 793 -8.56 -1.66 36.87
C LEU A 793 -8.78 -2.83 35.90
N SER A 794 -8.75 -4.05 36.39
CA SER A 794 -9.07 -5.24 35.60
C SER A 794 -10.36 -5.89 36.09
N LEU A 795 -11.26 -6.21 35.17
CA LEU A 795 -12.59 -6.76 35.40
C LEU A 795 -12.83 -7.90 34.42
N ALA A 796 -13.18 -9.10 34.91
CA ALA A 796 -13.52 -10.24 34.07
C ALA A 796 -14.99 -10.65 34.23
N PHE A 797 -15.64 -10.95 33.08
CA PHE A 797 -17.02 -11.45 33.06
C PHE A 797 -17.27 -12.28 31.81
N THR A 798 -18.33 -13.09 31.86
CA THR A 798 -18.82 -13.85 30.70
C THR A 798 -20.14 -13.26 30.24
N CYS A 799 -20.32 -13.08 28.95
CA CYS A 799 -21.60 -12.65 28.36
C CYS A 799 -21.99 -13.53 27.18
N ASP A 800 -23.27 -13.57 26.86
CA ASP A 800 -23.72 -14.16 25.60
C ASP A 800 -23.21 -13.31 24.43
N TYR A 801 -22.88 -13.96 23.32
CA TYR A 801 -22.20 -13.29 22.21
C TYR A 801 -22.96 -12.10 21.61
N GLN A 802 -24.30 -12.10 21.68
CA GLN A 802 -25.17 -11.04 21.19
C GLN A 802 -25.79 -10.18 22.32
N GLN A 803 -25.29 -10.33 23.56
CA GLN A 803 -25.77 -9.54 24.68
C GLN A 803 -25.12 -8.16 24.69
N SER A 804 -25.92 -7.12 24.93
CA SER A 804 -25.39 -5.80 25.32
C SER A 804 -24.99 -5.82 26.78
N VAL A 805 -23.86 -5.24 27.12
CA VAL A 805 -23.33 -5.16 28.51
C VAL A 805 -22.98 -3.71 28.84
N GLU A 806 -23.38 -3.27 30.04
CA GLU A 806 -23.04 -1.97 30.60
C GLU A 806 -22.13 -2.16 31.80
N ILE A 807 -21.01 -1.44 31.84
CA ILE A 807 -20.06 -1.39 32.97
C ILE A 807 -20.00 0.03 33.48
N VAL A 808 -20.27 0.22 34.79
CA VAL A 808 -20.16 1.54 35.46
C VAL A 808 -19.07 1.49 36.52
N ILE A 809 -18.13 2.45 36.45
CA ILE A 809 -16.95 2.58 37.31
C ILE A 809 -17.05 3.94 38.03
N MET A 810 -17.25 3.90 39.38
CA MET A 810 -17.52 5.04 40.23
C MET A 810 -16.35 5.33 41.18
#